data_6df295048d0593812927a25a9c9220e7
#
_entry.id   6df295048d0593812927a25a9c9220e7
#
_cell.length_a   1.000
_cell.length_b   1.000
_cell.length_c   1.000
_cell.angle_alpha   90.00
_cell.angle_beta   90.00
_cell.angle_gamma   90.00
#
_symmetry.space_group_name_H-M   'P 1'
#
loop_
_entity.id
_entity.type
_entity.pdbx_description
1 polymer ?
#
loop_
_entity_poly.entity_id
_entity_poly.type
_entity_poly.pdbx_seq_one_letter_code
_entity_poly.pdbx_strand_id
1 'polypeptide(L)'
;MKSWYSLTEEEVLKELQTDRETGLSEAESAARLEKYGANELEGHKQESMLVRVLGQLKDPMIIVLLIAAVLSYVSSGFEDWVEPLIILLIVVVNTVISITQEDNANKALEALQKMSAPLAKVIRGGEIVRVETSKLVPGDVIVLEAGDLVPADARILESANLKADESAMTGESVPVSKQAIESLPEETVLGDRKNMVISSTVITNGRATCVVTSTGMETEVGRIAQMLSTDEDNETPLQRKMAEVSKVLSVICLGVCVVMFVVGLLYQREILEIFMSAVALAVAAIPEGLTAVVTIVLALGVQRMVKRNAIVKKLPAVETLGCASVICSDKTGTLTMNKMTVVDVWTAKEGERALALTIGSLCNDTVLTYNEDGSPKTAGDPTETAFVDIAVKEGLDKNEIEKSMPRVAELPFDSERKLMSTIHPYEGKYRVMVKGAPDVLVGRCVIEKATADKVLQQNADMASRALRVLGVAYKDIDAIPEGELTSEELESGLTFVGLVGMIDPPRMEVKQAVAECYGAGIRPVMITGDHKDTAVAIARQLGILTDPSQALTGADLDALSDEELTQTVDRYSVYARVQPEHKVRIVTAWRRRGAVTAMTGDGVNDAPSIKSADIGVGMGITGTDVTKNVADMVLSDDNFATIVGAVAEGRRIYDNIRKAIAFLLASNMSEVLGVFTAALLGFTLLNPVHLLFINLITDCFPALALGLERPEPDIMDRPPRSAKDGVFSGGLGFDIAYQGVLITVITLISYLIGHCMEVGYFEMPRGVSPDGMTMAFLTMSMCEIFHSFNMRSQRRSVFTLRGHNRVLWAAMLGSLVLTTVVLEVPPIAAAFGFTPVGWAEYGIALALAVLVIPVVELVKFIQRRRA
;
A
#
# COMPACT_ATOMS: atom_id res chain seq x y z
N MET A 1 1.66 30.86 -25.75
CA MET A 1 1.84 29.44 -25.96
C MET A 1 1.58 29.07 -27.40
N LYS A 2 2.29 28.09 -27.93
CA LYS A 2 2.08 27.68 -29.30
C LYS A 2 0.81 26.83 -29.38
N SER A 3 -0.06 27.15 -30.36
CA SER A 3 -1.32 26.40 -30.56
C SER A 3 -1.04 25.13 -31.38
N TRP A 4 -0.48 24.09 -30.76
CA TRP A 4 -0.07 22.85 -31.43
C TRP A 4 -1.19 22.19 -32.23
N TYR A 5 -2.45 22.40 -31.86
CA TYR A 5 -3.63 21.88 -32.56
C TYR A 5 -3.92 22.62 -33.86
N SER A 6 -3.39 23.83 -34.03
CA SER A 6 -3.60 24.63 -35.26
C SER A 6 -2.50 24.44 -36.33
N LEU A 7 -1.43 23.71 -35.97
CA LEU A 7 -0.36 23.38 -36.90
C LEU A 7 -0.64 22.06 -37.64
N THR A 8 -0.09 21.91 -38.83
CA THR A 8 -0.09 20.63 -39.57
C THR A 8 0.85 19.62 -38.89
N GLU A 9 0.71 18.33 -39.19
CA GLU A 9 1.59 17.28 -38.66
C GLU A 9 3.07 17.56 -39.00
N GLU A 10 3.35 17.91 -40.26
CA GLU A 10 4.71 18.22 -40.74
C GLU A 10 5.31 19.43 -40.01
N GLU A 11 4.53 20.46 -39.74
CA GLU A 11 4.98 21.64 -39.01
C GLU A 11 5.28 21.30 -37.53
N VAL A 12 4.45 20.46 -36.91
CA VAL A 12 4.68 19.99 -35.52
C VAL A 12 5.94 19.16 -35.41
N LEU A 13 6.13 18.17 -36.29
CA LEU A 13 7.33 17.33 -36.31
C LEU A 13 8.60 18.13 -36.59
N LYS A 14 8.54 19.05 -37.51
CA LYS A 14 9.65 19.97 -37.84
C LYS A 14 10.02 20.89 -36.68
N GLU A 15 9.02 21.46 -36.03
CA GLU A 15 9.24 22.37 -34.89
C GLU A 15 9.80 21.62 -33.66
N LEU A 16 9.31 20.40 -33.43
CA LEU A 16 9.80 19.54 -32.34
C LEU A 16 11.08 18.80 -32.72
N GLN A 17 11.55 18.95 -33.97
CA GLN A 17 12.76 18.30 -34.48
C GLN A 17 12.78 16.81 -34.18
N THR A 18 11.70 16.12 -34.52
CA THR A 18 11.53 14.68 -34.29
C THR A 18 11.00 14.00 -35.55
N ASP A 19 11.17 12.69 -35.63
CA ASP A 19 10.69 11.86 -36.73
C ASP A 19 9.62 10.90 -36.25
N ARG A 20 8.61 10.66 -37.08
CA ARG A 20 7.45 9.82 -36.70
C ARG A 20 7.83 8.37 -36.49
N GLU A 21 8.74 7.79 -37.29
CA GLU A 21 9.08 6.38 -37.29
C GLU A 21 10.23 6.07 -36.33
N THR A 22 11.22 6.93 -36.27
CA THR A 22 12.41 6.73 -35.45
C THR A 22 12.32 7.39 -34.08
N GLY A 23 11.48 8.40 -33.91
CA GLY A 23 11.41 9.19 -32.68
C GLY A 23 12.71 9.93 -32.38
N LEU A 24 12.91 10.29 -31.12
CA LEU A 24 14.16 10.92 -30.65
C LEU A 24 15.24 9.86 -30.41
N SER A 25 16.51 10.25 -30.55
CA SER A 25 17.60 9.42 -30.01
C SER A 25 17.70 9.55 -28.48
N GLU A 26 18.31 8.57 -27.83
CA GLU A 26 18.48 8.58 -26.37
C GLU A 26 19.32 9.78 -25.89
N ALA A 27 20.33 10.17 -26.65
CA ALA A 27 21.16 11.35 -26.37
C ALA A 27 20.39 12.66 -26.48
N GLU A 28 19.54 12.80 -27.49
CA GLU A 28 18.70 13.99 -27.68
C GLU A 28 17.62 14.08 -26.60
N SER A 29 17.01 12.95 -26.24
CA SER A 29 16.03 12.88 -25.15
C SER A 29 16.65 13.29 -23.80
N ALA A 30 17.88 12.85 -23.51
CA ALA A 30 18.59 13.24 -22.29
C ALA A 30 18.91 14.76 -22.26
N ALA A 31 19.35 15.32 -23.40
CA ALA A 31 19.61 16.75 -23.52
C ALA A 31 18.34 17.59 -23.35
N ARG A 32 17.20 17.10 -23.88
CA ARG A 32 15.90 17.77 -23.71
C ARG A 32 15.39 17.66 -22.27
N LEU A 33 15.62 16.55 -21.60
CA LEU A 33 15.26 16.38 -20.21
C LEU A 33 16.01 17.39 -19.30
N GLU A 34 17.28 17.65 -19.61
CA GLU A 34 18.06 18.69 -18.91
C GLU A 34 17.51 20.10 -19.19
N LYS A 35 17.05 20.34 -20.42
CA LYS A 35 16.53 21.65 -20.87
C LYS A 35 15.12 21.96 -20.37
N TYR A 36 14.19 21.00 -20.45
CA TYR A 36 12.77 21.19 -20.16
C TYR A 36 12.38 20.73 -18.75
N GLY A 37 13.25 19.97 -18.07
CA GLY A 37 12.96 19.38 -16.78
C GLY A 37 12.13 18.09 -16.87
N ALA A 38 11.88 17.47 -15.71
CA ALA A 38 11.05 16.28 -15.62
C ALA A 38 9.58 16.58 -15.94
N ASN A 39 8.89 15.59 -16.53
CA ASN A 39 7.44 15.66 -16.76
C ASN A 39 6.69 15.37 -15.46
N GLU A 40 6.78 16.31 -14.53
CA GLU A 40 6.14 16.27 -13.23
C GLU A 40 5.49 17.63 -12.95
N LEU A 41 4.36 17.62 -12.25
CA LEU A 41 3.80 18.85 -11.72
C LEU A 41 4.72 19.33 -10.59
N GLU A 42 5.02 20.62 -10.54
CA GLU A 42 5.83 21.16 -9.42
C GLU A 42 5.16 20.80 -8.09
N GLY A 43 5.77 19.87 -7.38
CA GLY A 43 5.45 19.62 -5.99
C GLY A 43 5.96 20.76 -5.10
N HIS A 44 5.67 20.69 -3.81
CA HIS A 44 6.20 21.66 -2.84
C HIS A 44 7.72 21.78 -3.00
N LYS A 45 8.19 22.99 -3.33
CA LYS A 45 9.62 23.31 -3.24
C LYS A 45 10.09 23.00 -1.84
N GLN A 46 11.08 22.13 -1.71
CA GLN A 46 11.71 21.86 -0.42
C GLN A 46 12.12 23.21 0.18
N GLU A 47 11.55 23.52 1.35
CA GLU A 47 11.90 24.74 2.07
C GLU A 47 13.40 24.77 2.35
N SER A 48 14.03 25.93 2.21
CA SER A 48 15.45 26.05 2.53
C SER A 48 15.69 25.67 3.99
N MET A 49 16.85 25.08 4.29
CA MET A 49 17.19 24.66 5.65
C MET A 49 17.05 25.79 6.67
N LEU A 50 17.33 27.04 6.28
CA LEU A 50 17.13 28.23 7.11
C LEU A 50 15.66 28.48 7.45
N VAL A 51 14.76 28.33 6.50
CA VAL A 51 13.31 28.50 6.71
C VAL A 51 12.78 27.41 7.66
N ARG A 52 13.24 26.17 7.51
CA ARG A 52 12.88 25.04 8.38
C ARG A 52 13.39 25.26 9.82
N VAL A 53 14.63 25.70 10.00
CA VAL A 53 15.17 26.06 11.32
C VAL A 53 14.37 27.19 11.96
N LEU A 54 14.05 28.23 11.19
CA LEU A 54 13.21 29.35 11.69
C LEU A 54 11.76 28.90 11.96
N GLY A 55 11.26 27.92 11.22
CA GLY A 55 9.96 27.27 11.47
C GLY A 55 9.94 26.56 12.83
N GLN A 56 10.97 25.75 13.11
CA GLN A 56 11.12 25.07 14.41
C GLN A 56 11.25 26.07 15.57
N LEU A 57 11.96 27.19 15.40
CA LEU A 57 12.06 28.24 16.43
C LEU A 57 10.73 28.95 16.73
N LYS A 58 9.69 28.76 15.90
CA LYS A 58 8.32 29.24 16.19
C LYS A 58 7.52 28.27 17.07
N ASP A 59 8.06 27.08 17.36
CA ASP A 59 7.43 26.14 18.26
C ASP A 59 7.24 26.82 19.64
N PRO A 60 6.01 26.78 20.19
CA PRO A 60 5.71 27.43 21.48
C PRO A 60 6.62 26.99 22.61
N MET A 61 7.09 25.74 22.57
CA MET A 61 7.96 25.19 23.59
C MET A 61 9.37 25.72 23.48
N ILE A 62 9.94 25.80 22.28
CA ILE A 62 11.25 26.41 22.06
C ILE A 62 11.23 27.90 22.50
N ILE A 63 10.13 28.61 22.22
CA ILE A 63 9.94 29.98 22.69
C ILE A 63 9.96 30.04 24.22
N VAL A 64 9.26 29.14 24.92
CA VAL A 64 9.23 29.08 26.39
C VAL A 64 10.63 28.77 26.93
N LEU A 65 11.38 27.85 26.34
CA LEU A 65 12.77 27.55 26.73
C LEU A 65 13.72 28.74 26.51
N LEU A 66 13.58 29.46 25.41
CA LEU A 66 14.37 30.65 25.13
C LEU A 66 14.06 31.76 26.13
N ILE A 67 12.78 31.94 26.50
CA ILE A 67 12.37 32.86 27.55
C ILE A 67 12.97 32.45 28.92
N ALA A 68 12.93 31.15 29.24
CA ALA A 68 13.53 30.60 30.46
C ALA A 68 15.05 30.84 30.51
N ALA A 69 15.75 30.59 29.38
CA ALA A 69 17.19 30.89 29.30
C ALA A 69 17.52 32.38 29.55
N VAL A 70 16.72 33.29 28.97
CA VAL A 70 16.90 34.72 29.19
C VAL A 70 16.61 35.10 30.65
N LEU A 71 15.54 34.56 31.23
CA LEU A 71 15.17 34.86 32.62
C LEU A 71 16.18 34.29 33.62
N SER A 72 16.68 33.07 33.38
CA SER A 72 17.77 32.50 34.21
C SER A 72 19.02 33.39 34.18
N TYR A 73 19.43 33.87 32.99
CA TYR A 73 20.58 34.77 32.85
C TYR A 73 20.39 36.15 33.53
N VAL A 74 19.21 36.72 33.39
CA VAL A 74 18.89 38.01 34.03
C VAL A 74 18.82 37.88 35.55
N SER A 75 18.25 36.79 36.07
CA SER A 75 18.09 36.50 37.47
C SER A 75 19.42 36.27 38.20
N SER A 76 20.40 35.63 37.54
CA SER A 76 21.75 35.46 38.08
C SER A 76 22.57 36.77 38.12
N GLY A 77 21.98 37.91 37.78
CA GLY A 77 22.67 39.18 37.66
C GLY A 77 23.71 39.23 36.56
N PHE A 78 23.58 38.41 35.53
CA PHE A 78 24.51 38.24 34.40
C PHE A 78 25.81 37.49 34.75
N GLU A 79 25.90 36.88 35.94
CA GLU A 79 27.10 36.17 36.38
C GLU A 79 27.12 34.70 35.98
N ASP A 80 25.96 34.02 36.03
CA ASP A 80 25.86 32.60 35.64
C ASP A 80 25.36 32.47 34.20
N TRP A 81 26.29 32.09 33.29
CA TRP A 81 26.03 31.86 31.88
C TRP A 81 25.91 30.34 31.51
N VAL A 82 26.21 29.47 32.49
CA VAL A 82 26.30 28.03 32.24
C VAL A 82 24.92 27.44 32.01
N GLU A 83 23.95 27.69 32.86
CA GLU A 83 22.59 27.20 32.76
C GLU A 83 21.89 27.66 31.47
N PRO A 84 21.88 28.98 31.12
CA PRO A 84 21.34 29.46 29.84
C PRO A 84 22.01 28.85 28.62
N LEU A 85 23.33 28.66 28.65
CA LEU A 85 24.07 28.04 27.56
C LEU A 85 23.64 26.56 27.32
N ILE A 86 23.41 25.82 28.41
CA ILE A 86 22.95 24.43 28.33
C ILE A 86 21.55 24.37 27.72
N ILE A 87 20.64 25.25 28.16
CA ILE A 87 19.29 25.33 27.57
C ILE A 87 19.40 25.60 26.06
N LEU A 88 20.23 26.57 25.65
CA LEU A 88 20.45 26.86 24.23
C LEU A 88 21.06 25.68 23.46
N LEU A 89 22.06 25.02 24.06
CA LEU A 89 22.67 23.84 23.44
C LEU A 89 21.63 22.72 23.21
N ILE A 90 20.78 22.47 24.18
CA ILE A 90 19.73 21.46 24.08
C ILE A 90 18.69 21.87 23.03
N VAL A 91 18.29 23.13 22.96
CA VAL A 91 17.40 23.64 21.89
C VAL A 91 18.02 23.40 20.51
N VAL A 92 19.34 23.65 20.36
CA VAL A 92 20.04 23.37 19.09
C VAL A 92 20.04 21.88 18.78
N VAL A 93 20.37 21.03 19.74
CA VAL A 93 20.40 19.57 19.58
C VAL A 93 19.01 19.05 19.23
N ASN A 94 17.98 19.49 19.94
CA ASN A 94 16.59 19.12 19.66
C ASN A 94 16.17 19.54 18.25
N THR A 95 16.45 20.78 17.84
CA THR A 95 16.16 21.28 16.49
C THR A 95 16.85 20.43 15.41
N VAL A 96 18.13 20.08 15.60
CA VAL A 96 18.89 19.24 14.66
C VAL A 96 18.28 17.83 14.57
N ILE A 97 17.93 17.24 15.70
CA ILE A 97 17.32 15.90 15.73
C ILE A 97 15.95 15.93 15.08
N SER A 98 15.09 16.90 15.40
CA SER A 98 13.76 17.06 14.81
C SER A 98 13.83 17.21 13.29
N ILE A 99 14.70 18.09 12.77
CA ILE A 99 14.89 18.27 11.32
C ILE A 99 15.44 16.98 10.68
N THR A 100 16.35 16.28 11.35
CA THR A 100 16.90 15.02 10.80
C THR A 100 15.86 13.91 10.75
N GLN A 101 15.00 13.81 11.77
CA GLN A 101 13.88 12.85 11.79
C GLN A 101 12.87 13.16 10.69
N GLU A 102 12.51 14.43 10.52
CA GLU A 102 11.60 14.90 9.45
C GLU A 102 12.19 14.62 8.05
N ASP A 103 13.47 14.91 7.84
CA ASP A 103 14.18 14.59 6.59
C ASP A 103 14.19 13.09 6.26
N ASN A 104 14.45 12.26 7.26
CA ASN A 104 14.44 10.81 7.07
C ASN A 104 13.03 10.29 6.75
N ALA A 105 12.01 10.86 7.37
CA ALA A 105 10.61 10.54 7.07
C ALA A 105 10.25 10.95 5.63
N ASN A 106 10.58 12.17 5.22
CA ASN A 106 10.31 12.70 3.89
C ASN A 106 11.07 11.91 2.79
N LYS A 107 12.35 11.60 2.99
CA LYS A 107 13.13 10.77 2.07
C LYS A 107 12.56 9.36 1.91
N ALA A 108 12.04 8.78 2.99
CA ALA A 108 11.36 7.48 2.92
C ALA A 108 10.08 7.57 2.08
N LEU A 109 9.32 8.66 2.19
CA LEU A 109 8.12 8.94 1.38
C LEU A 109 8.45 9.17 -0.10
N GLU A 110 9.45 9.98 -0.41
CA GLU A 110 9.91 10.22 -1.79
C GLU A 110 10.37 8.93 -2.48
N ALA A 111 11.12 8.08 -1.74
CA ALA A 111 11.54 6.78 -2.27
C ALA A 111 10.36 5.88 -2.64
N LEU A 112 9.26 5.94 -1.88
CA LEU A 112 8.04 5.20 -2.17
C LEU A 112 7.31 5.73 -3.42
N GLN A 113 7.21 7.04 -3.58
CA GLN A 113 6.60 7.67 -4.76
C GLN A 113 7.34 7.27 -6.03
N LYS A 114 8.68 7.27 -6.01
CA LYS A 114 9.51 6.85 -7.15
C LYS A 114 9.32 5.38 -7.53
N MET A 115 9.01 4.50 -6.59
CA MET A 115 8.75 3.08 -6.88
C MET A 115 7.41 2.82 -7.58
N SER A 116 6.49 3.79 -7.55
CA SER A 116 5.17 3.72 -8.18
C SER A 116 5.07 4.56 -9.45
N ALA A 117 6.19 4.99 -10.03
CA ALA A 117 6.19 5.83 -11.22
C ALA A 117 5.55 5.10 -12.41
N PRO A 118 4.56 5.70 -13.10
CA PRO A 118 3.96 5.11 -14.28
C PRO A 118 4.96 5.06 -15.45
N LEU A 119 4.78 4.08 -16.35
CA LEU A 119 5.61 3.89 -17.54
C LEU A 119 4.82 4.24 -18.79
N ALA A 120 5.46 4.90 -19.75
CA ALA A 120 4.92 5.18 -21.08
C ALA A 120 5.63 4.36 -22.16
N LYS A 121 4.89 3.95 -23.20
CA LYS A 121 5.44 3.32 -24.42
C LYS A 121 5.92 4.44 -25.36
N VAL A 122 7.20 4.49 -25.67
CA VAL A 122 7.81 5.54 -26.48
C VAL A 122 8.62 4.94 -27.62
N ILE A 123 8.54 5.53 -28.80
CA ILE A 123 9.40 5.18 -29.94
C ILE A 123 10.69 6.00 -29.81
N ARG A 124 11.81 5.34 -29.55
CA ARG A 124 13.14 5.97 -29.53
C ARG A 124 14.11 5.14 -30.35
N GLY A 125 14.81 5.79 -31.27
CA GLY A 125 15.75 5.11 -32.17
C GLY A 125 15.10 4.06 -33.08
N GLY A 126 13.80 4.18 -33.37
CA GLY A 126 13.04 3.22 -34.18
C GLY A 126 12.50 1.99 -33.40
N GLU A 127 12.73 1.89 -32.09
CA GLU A 127 12.22 0.80 -31.25
C GLU A 127 11.22 1.30 -30.19
N ILE A 128 10.22 0.48 -29.87
CA ILE A 128 9.27 0.79 -28.79
C ILE A 128 9.91 0.40 -27.46
N VAL A 129 10.23 1.41 -26.64
CA VAL A 129 10.80 1.25 -25.30
C VAL A 129 9.81 1.73 -24.24
N ARG A 130 9.87 1.14 -23.04
CA ARG A 130 9.11 1.62 -21.86
C ARG A 130 9.97 2.58 -21.07
N VAL A 131 9.49 3.82 -20.88
CA VAL A 131 10.19 4.88 -20.17
C VAL A 131 9.31 5.39 -19.05
N GLU A 132 9.90 5.75 -17.90
CA GLU A 132 9.17 6.43 -16.82
C GLU A 132 8.54 7.72 -17.37
N THR A 133 7.27 7.97 -17.05
CA THR A 133 6.55 9.16 -17.56
C THR A 133 7.24 10.46 -17.19
N SER A 134 7.93 10.50 -16.04
CA SER A 134 8.74 11.65 -15.61
C SER A 134 9.90 11.99 -16.54
N LYS A 135 10.35 11.02 -17.36
CA LYS A 135 11.46 11.19 -18.32
C LYS A 135 10.99 11.51 -19.74
N LEU A 136 9.69 11.76 -19.93
CA LEU A 136 9.14 12.20 -21.20
C LEU A 136 9.54 13.65 -21.48
N VAL A 137 9.84 13.93 -22.74
CA VAL A 137 10.23 15.26 -23.18
C VAL A 137 9.44 15.69 -24.44
N PRO A 138 9.24 16.98 -24.68
CA PRO A 138 8.65 17.45 -25.94
C PRO A 138 9.42 16.91 -27.14
N GLY A 139 8.68 16.27 -28.07
CA GLY A 139 9.23 15.59 -29.25
C GLY A 139 9.34 14.06 -29.10
N ASP A 140 9.12 13.47 -27.93
CA ASP A 140 8.97 12.02 -27.81
C ASP A 140 7.73 11.54 -28.57
N VAL A 141 7.82 10.41 -29.27
CA VAL A 141 6.69 9.78 -29.96
C VAL A 141 6.15 8.68 -29.08
N ILE A 142 4.93 8.84 -28.56
CA ILE A 142 4.28 7.90 -27.65
C ILE A 142 3.24 7.05 -28.37
N VAL A 143 3.07 5.82 -27.93
CA VAL A 143 2.04 4.88 -28.38
C VAL A 143 1.01 4.71 -27.27
N LEU A 144 -0.27 4.97 -27.60
CA LEU A 144 -1.39 4.89 -26.67
C LEU A 144 -2.38 3.83 -27.12
N GLU A 145 -2.91 3.07 -26.18
CA GLU A 145 -3.91 2.00 -26.36
C GLU A 145 -5.06 2.17 -25.34
N ALA A 146 -6.18 1.50 -25.60
CA ALA A 146 -7.30 1.50 -24.66
C ALA A 146 -6.88 1.03 -23.26
N GLY A 147 -7.17 1.84 -22.25
CA GLY A 147 -6.76 1.62 -20.85
C GLY A 147 -5.51 2.39 -20.42
N ASP A 148 -4.79 3.03 -21.36
CA ASP A 148 -3.64 3.86 -21.03
C ASP A 148 -4.08 5.24 -20.50
N LEU A 149 -3.34 5.75 -19.54
CA LEU A 149 -3.42 7.14 -19.10
C LEU A 149 -2.50 7.98 -20.01
N VAL A 150 -3.00 9.09 -20.52
CA VAL A 150 -2.21 10.00 -21.35
C VAL A 150 -1.14 10.68 -20.47
N PRO A 151 0.17 10.44 -20.72
CA PRO A 151 1.23 10.86 -19.80
C PRO A 151 1.64 12.34 -19.94
N ALA A 152 1.32 12.95 -21.06
CA ALA A 152 1.67 14.34 -21.38
C ALA A 152 0.74 14.85 -22.48
N ASP A 153 0.64 16.17 -22.69
CA ASP A 153 -0.12 16.69 -23.82
C ASP A 153 0.58 16.34 -25.13
N ALA A 154 -0.17 15.72 -26.05
CA ALA A 154 0.42 15.23 -27.29
C ALA A 154 -0.48 15.46 -28.50
N ARG A 155 0.16 15.65 -29.66
CA ARG A 155 -0.47 15.77 -30.98
C ARG A 155 -0.61 14.37 -31.59
N ILE A 156 -1.81 14.05 -32.07
CA ILE A 156 -2.08 12.78 -32.74
C ILE A 156 -1.49 12.79 -34.12
N LEU A 157 -0.65 11.80 -34.43
CA LEU A 157 -0.05 11.55 -35.77
C LEU A 157 -0.86 10.48 -36.52
N GLU A 158 -1.28 9.43 -35.79
CA GLU A 158 -2.10 8.33 -36.32
C GLU A 158 -3.09 7.85 -35.29
N SER A 159 -4.28 7.46 -35.69
CA SER A 159 -5.29 6.93 -34.79
C SER A 159 -6.21 5.90 -35.46
N ALA A 160 -6.64 4.89 -34.73
CA ALA A 160 -7.63 3.92 -35.13
C ALA A 160 -8.73 3.82 -34.06
N ASN A 161 -9.93 4.31 -34.37
CA ASN A 161 -11.10 4.31 -33.48
C ASN A 161 -10.82 4.89 -32.06
N LEU A 162 -9.95 5.90 -31.98
CA LEU A 162 -9.51 6.49 -30.73
C LEU A 162 -10.63 7.25 -30.03
N LYS A 163 -10.86 6.94 -28.75
CA LYS A 163 -11.74 7.73 -27.86
C LYS A 163 -11.02 7.98 -26.54
N ALA A 164 -11.11 9.21 -26.05
CA ALA A 164 -10.55 9.61 -24.77
C ALA A 164 -11.65 10.13 -23.84
N ASP A 165 -11.59 9.72 -22.58
CA ASP A 165 -12.39 10.29 -21.49
C ASP A 165 -11.67 11.56 -20.97
N GLU A 166 -12.24 12.71 -21.26
CA GLU A 166 -11.75 14.01 -20.86
C GLU A 166 -12.62 14.65 -19.77
N SER A 167 -13.47 13.87 -19.12
CA SER A 167 -14.45 14.36 -18.12
C SER A 167 -13.81 15.17 -17.00
N ALA A 168 -12.60 14.81 -16.59
CA ALA A 168 -11.83 15.54 -15.57
C ALA A 168 -11.45 16.97 -16.00
N MET A 169 -11.37 17.23 -17.32
CA MET A 169 -10.92 18.51 -17.90
C MET A 169 -12.08 19.33 -18.46
N THR A 170 -13.04 18.66 -19.08
CA THR A 170 -14.15 19.31 -19.78
C THR A 170 -15.46 19.29 -19.02
N GLY A 171 -15.60 18.38 -18.01
CA GLY A 171 -16.84 18.12 -17.29
C GLY A 171 -17.85 17.25 -18.08
N GLU A 172 -17.54 16.86 -19.33
CA GLU A 172 -18.41 16.03 -20.17
C GLU A 172 -18.15 14.54 -19.90
N SER A 173 -19.19 13.80 -19.50
CA SER A 173 -19.08 12.39 -19.10
C SER A 173 -18.99 11.40 -20.27
N VAL A 174 -19.16 11.86 -21.51
CA VAL A 174 -19.11 10.99 -22.69
C VAL A 174 -17.72 11.03 -23.32
N PRO A 175 -17.08 9.86 -23.59
CA PRO A 175 -15.77 9.84 -24.23
C PRO A 175 -15.77 10.53 -25.61
N VAL A 176 -14.80 11.41 -25.83
CA VAL A 176 -14.65 12.21 -27.03
C VAL A 176 -13.89 11.42 -28.10
N SER A 177 -14.41 11.39 -29.33
CA SER A 177 -13.71 10.78 -30.46
C SER A 177 -12.53 11.67 -30.89
N LYS A 178 -11.34 11.09 -30.99
CA LYS A 178 -10.08 11.75 -31.36
C LYS A 178 -9.56 11.20 -32.68
N GLN A 179 -9.02 12.07 -33.53
CA GLN A 179 -8.58 11.73 -34.89
C GLN A 179 -7.34 12.53 -35.30
N ALA A 180 -6.52 11.96 -36.17
CA ALA A 180 -5.43 12.65 -36.83
C ALA A 180 -5.99 13.63 -37.91
N ILE A 181 -6.35 14.84 -37.49
CA ILE A 181 -6.84 15.93 -38.38
C ILE A 181 -5.70 16.89 -38.62
N GLU A 182 -5.54 17.41 -39.84
CA GLU A 182 -4.39 18.23 -40.23
C GLU A 182 -4.21 19.49 -39.37
N SER A 183 -5.26 20.28 -39.19
CA SER A 183 -5.21 21.48 -38.34
C SER A 183 -6.60 21.87 -37.85
N LEU A 184 -6.66 22.63 -36.75
CA LEU A 184 -7.87 23.21 -36.18
C LEU A 184 -7.72 24.74 -36.06
N PRO A 185 -8.81 25.50 -36.05
CA PRO A 185 -8.75 26.96 -35.84
C PRO A 185 -8.08 27.32 -34.49
N GLU A 186 -7.33 28.43 -34.45
CA GLU A 186 -6.66 28.87 -33.21
C GLU A 186 -7.59 29.15 -32.02
N GLU A 187 -8.86 29.46 -32.30
CA GLU A 187 -9.89 29.73 -31.28
C GLU A 187 -10.58 28.47 -30.76
N THR A 188 -10.12 27.25 -31.15
CA THR A 188 -10.73 25.98 -30.76
C THR A 188 -10.60 25.78 -29.25
N VAL A 189 -11.74 25.65 -28.56
CA VAL A 189 -11.81 25.35 -27.10
C VAL A 189 -11.29 23.96 -26.80
N LEU A 190 -10.86 23.74 -25.55
CA LEU A 190 -10.14 22.54 -25.11
C LEU A 190 -10.86 21.23 -25.50
N GLY A 191 -12.16 21.10 -25.19
CA GLY A 191 -12.94 19.90 -25.48
C GLY A 191 -13.14 19.57 -26.97
N ASP A 192 -12.97 20.56 -27.86
CA ASP A 192 -13.10 20.38 -29.31
C ASP A 192 -11.78 20.11 -30.02
N ARG A 193 -10.66 20.05 -29.30
CA ARG A 193 -9.32 19.75 -29.88
C ARG A 193 -9.21 18.26 -30.19
N LYS A 194 -9.89 17.81 -31.25
CA LYS A 194 -9.97 16.40 -31.64
C LYS A 194 -8.65 15.79 -32.11
N ASN A 195 -7.67 16.61 -32.47
CA ASN A 195 -6.35 16.20 -32.92
C ASN A 195 -5.27 16.19 -31.80
N MET A 196 -5.66 16.43 -30.56
CA MET A 196 -4.80 16.38 -29.39
C MET A 196 -5.31 15.39 -28.37
N VAL A 197 -4.41 14.79 -27.61
CA VAL A 197 -4.68 14.10 -26.35
C VAL A 197 -4.09 14.91 -25.21
N ILE A 198 -4.81 14.95 -24.09
CA ILE A 198 -4.51 15.82 -22.95
C ILE A 198 -3.97 14.96 -21.80
N SER A 199 -2.93 15.43 -21.15
CA SER A 199 -2.36 14.77 -19.96
C SER A 199 -3.43 14.42 -18.91
N SER A 200 -3.27 13.25 -18.24
CA SER A 200 -4.18 12.76 -17.21
C SER A 200 -5.59 12.38 -17.68
N THR A 201 -5.85 12.36 -18.98
CA THR A 201 -7.07 11.78 -19.57
C THR A 201 -6.86 10.31 -19.90
N VAL A 202 -7.94 9.58 -20.11
CA VAL A 202 -7.93 8.11 -20.25
C VAL A 202 -8.34 7.71 -21.68
N ILE A 203 -7.54 6.86 -22.30
CA ILE A 203 -7.94 6.24 -23.58
C ILE A 203 -8.94 5.13 -23.31
N THR A 204 -10.19 5.30 -23.70
CA THR A 204 -11.27 4.34 -23.47
C THR A 204 -11.43 3.35 -24.61
N ASN A 205 -11.02 3.71 -25.82
CA ASN A 205 -11.12 2.84 -27.00
C ASN A 205 -10.07 3.19 -28.05
N GLY A 206 -9.65 2.20 -28.84
CA GLY A 206 -8.76 2.37 -29.97
C GLY A 206 -7.29 2.47 -29.61
N ARG A 207 -6.50 2.93 -30.58
CA ARG A 207 -5.04 3.13 -30.43
C ARG A 207 -4.60 4.39 -31.18
N ALA A 208 -3.49 4.97 -30.74
CA ALA A 208 -2.89 6.13 -31.44
C ALA A 208 -1.37 6.17 -31.27
N THR A 209 -0.71 6.78 -32.27
CA THR A 209 0.66 7.26 -32.17
C THR A 209 0.62 8.78 -32.09
N CYS A 210 1.26 9.36 -31.07
CA CYS A 210 1.19 10.77 -30.77
C CYS A 210 2.60 11.33 -30.52
N VAL A 211 2.84 12.60 -30.81
CA VAL A 211 4.09 13.32 -30.46
C VAL A 211 3.83 14.23 -29.26
N VAL A 212 4.63 14.11 -28.22
CA VAL A 212 4.54 14.92 -26.99
C VAL A 212 4.86 16.38 -27.33
N THR A 213 3.94 17.28 -27.00
CA THR A 213 4.04 18.70 -27.26
C THR A 213 4.37 19.54 -26.05
N SER A 214 3.87 19.13 -24.88
CA SER A 214 4.08 19.82 -23.61
C SER A 214 4.19 18.82 -22.46
N THR A 215 5.03 19.12 -21.47
CA THR A 215 5.31 18.28 -20.30
C THR A 215 5.20 19.10 -19.00
N GLY A 216 4.93 18.43 -17.87
CA GLY A 216 4.91 19.01 -16.53
C GLY A 216 3.96 20.22 -16.42
N MET A 217 4.46 21.31 -15.86
CA MET A 217 3.68 22.55 -15.66
C MET A 217 3.22 23.24 -16.94
N GLU A 218 3.80 22.88 -18.09
CA GLU A 218 3.42 23.43 -19.41
C GLU A 218 2.21 22.68 -20.02
N THR A 219 1.75 21.58 -19.45
CA THR A 219 0.53 20.87 -19.87
C THR A 219 -0.73 21.64 -19.47
N GLU A 220 -1.88 21.32 -20.08
CA GLU A 220 -3.16 21.90 -19.67
C GLU A 220 -3.48 21.63 -18.20
N VAL A 221 -3.18 20.40 -17.72
CA VAL A 221 -3.30 20.03 -16.29
C VAL A 221 -2.36 20.84 -15.42
N GLY A 222 -1.11 21.04 -15.84
CA GLY A 222 -0.11 21.84 -15.14
C GLY A 222 -0.56 23.28 -14.91
N ARG A 223 -1.22 23.88 -15.90
CA ARG A 223 -1.80 25.23 -15.78
C ARG A 223 -2.94 25.31 -14.79
N ILE A 224 -3.82 24.30 -14.78
CA ILE A 224 -4.90 24.22 -13.80
C ILE A 224 -4.30 24.06 -12.40
N ALA A 225 -3.29 23.22 -12.24
CA ALA A 225 -2.58 23.04 -10.97
C ALA A 225 -1.94 24.34 -10.46
N GLN A 226 -1.38 25.15 -11.36
CA GLN A 226 -0.81 26.46 -11.02
C GLN A 226 -1.87 27.47 -10.52
N MET A 227 -3.11 27.35 -10.98
CA MET A 227 -4.24 28.18 -10.52
C MET A 227 -4.85 27.68 -9.21
N LEU A 228 -4.66 26.40 -8.88
CA LEU A 228 -5.23 25.70 -7.74
C LEU A 228 -4.19 25.44 -6.65
N SER A 229 -3.30 26.36 -6.32
CA SER A 229 -2.33 26.20 -5.23
C SER A 229 -3.05 26.00 -3.88
N THR A 230 -3.64 24.82 -3.70
CA THR A 230 -4.24 24.35 -2.43
C THR A 230 -3.36 23.23 -1.90
N ASP A 231 -2.88 23.40 -0.68
CA ASP A 231 -2.22 22.36 0.10
C ASP A 231 -3.15 21.14 0.20
N GLU A 232 -2.85 20.06 -0.51
CA GLU A 232 -3.46 18.78 -0.23
C GLU A 232 -2.92 18.30 1.11
N ASP A 233 -3.80 18.26 2.10
CA ASP A 233 -3.57 17.77 3.45
C ASP A 233 -3.30 16.25 3.40
N ASN A 234 -2.04 15.86 3.27
CA ASN A 234 -1.60 14.46 3.19
C ASN A 234 -1.53 13.77 4.58
N GLU A 235 -2.11 14.39 5.61
CA GLU A 235 -2.14 13.82 6.95
C GLU A 235 -3.04 12.59 7.04
N THR A 236 -2.50 11.53 7.68
CA THR A 236 -3.30 10.33 7.97
C THR A 236 -4.34 10.61 9.06
N PRO A 237 -5.46 9.86 9.12
CA PRO A 237 -6.43 9.96 10.20
C PRO A 237 -5.80 9.82 11.59
N LEU A 238 -4.76 8.99 11.71
CA LEU A 238 -4.01 8.80 12.95
C LEU A 238 -3.21 10.05 13.32
N GLN A 239 -2.55 10.69 12.36
CA GLN A 239 -1.80 11.94 12.60
C GLN A 239 -2.73 13.07 13.07
N ARG A 240 -3.90 13.22 12.45
CA ARG A 240 -4.93 14.20 12.90
C ARG A 240 -5.41 13.92 14.32
N LYS A 241 -5.70 12.65 14.66
CA LYS A 241 -6.07 12.26 16.03
C LYS A 241 -4.94 12.53 17.02
N MET A 242 -3.67 12.35 16.62
CA MET A 242 -2.52 12.66 17.48
C MET A 242 -2.38 14.16 17.72
N ALA A 243 -2.58 14.99 16.70
CA ALA A 243 -2.58 16.45 16.85
C ALA A 243 -3.70 16.92 17.81
N GLU A 244 -4.89 16.30 17.74
CA GLU A 244 -5.98 16.56 18.70
C GLU A 244 -5.59 16.17 20.13
N VAL A 245 -4.97 15.01 20.33
CA VAL A 245 -4.48 14.54 21.63
C VAL A 245 -3.41 15.50 22.18
N SER A 246 -2.45 15.90 21.37
CA SER A 246 -1.42 16.87 21.76
C SER A 246 -2.03 18.21 22.18
N LYS A 247 -3.05 18.68 21.46
CA LYS A 247 -3.77 19.92 21.81
C LYS A 247 -4.49 19.81 23.16
N VAL A 248 -5.17 18.68 23.41
CA VAL A 248 -5.85 18.42 24.69
C VAL A 248 -4.85 18.36 25.84
N LEU A 249 -3.72 17.64 25.65
CA LEU A 249 -2.65 17.57 26.65
C LEU A 249 -2.07 18.95 26.96
N SER A 250 -1.83 19.77 25.95
CA SER A 250 -1.34 21.16 26.11
C SER A 250 -2.29 22.02 26.94
N VAL A 251 -3.60 21.90 26.71
CA VAL A 251 -4.62 22.62 27.50
C VAL A 251 -4.65 22.15 28.96
N ILE A 252 -4.57 20.84 29.20
CA ILE A 252 -4.50 20.27 30.56
C ILE A 252 -3.23 20.77 31.26
N CYS A 253 -2.09 20.70 30.57
CA CYS A 253 -0.82 21.16 31.09
C CYS A 253 -0.87 22.64 31.49
N LEU A 254 -1.42 23.49 30.63
CA LEU A 254 -1.60 24.92 30.96
C LEU A 254 -2.44 25.11 32.24
N GLY A 255 -3.52 24.33 32.38
CA GLY A 255 -4.34 24.34 33.61
C GLY A 255 -3.53 23.93 34.85
N VAL A 256 -2.70 22.91 34.77
CA VAL A 256 -1.83 22.44 35.85
C VAL A 256 -0.75 23.50 36.18
N CYS A 257 -0.15 24.12 35.15
CA CYS A 257 0.81 25.24 35.36
C CYS A 257 0.18 26.39 36.13
N VAL A 258 -1.06 26.79 35.82
CA VAL A 258 -1.80 27.83 36.57
C VAL A 258 -2.01 27.43 38.02
N VAL A 259 -2.41 26.16 38.27
CA VAL A 259 -2.56 25.67 39.66
C VAL A 259 -1.25 25.68 40.40
N MET A 260 -0.17 25.23 39.79
CA MET A 260 1.18 25.28 40.37
C MET A 260 1.64 26.72 40.70
N PHE A 261 1.36 27.65 39.79
CA PHE A 261 1.69 29.05 40.00
C PHE A 261 0.98 29.61 41.24
N VAL A 262 -0.32 29.38 41.37
CA VAL A 262 -1.13 29.79 42.53
C VAL A 262 -0.63 29.11 43.79
N VAL A 263 -0.35 27.81 43.78
CA VAL A 263 0.18 27.09 44.95
C VAL A 263 1.57 27.61 45.35
N GLY A 264 2.45 27.88 44.39
CA GLY A 264 3.79 28.44 44.64
C GLY A 264 3.69 29.81 45.33
N LEU A 265 2.80 30.68 44.88
CA LEU A 265 2.53 31.98 45.53
C LEU A 265 2.00 31.82 46.98
N LEU A 266 1.14 30.83 47.23
CA LEU A 266 0.64 30.53 48.58
C LEU A 266 1.76 30.06 49.51
N TYR A 267 2.74 29.31 48.98
CA TYR A 267 3.94 28.91 49.77
C TYR A 267 5.02 30.00 49.86
N GLN A 268 4.76 31.20 49.34
CA GLN A 268 5.73 32.32 49.33
C GLN A 268 7.08 31.97 48.69
N ARG A 269 7.09 31.12 47.64
CA ARG A 269 8.29 30.83 46.90
C ARG A 269 8.72 31.99 46.00
N GLU A 270 9.95 32.01 45.62
CA GLU A 270 10.46 32.99 44.66
C GLU A 270 9.74 32.81 43.30
N ILE A 271 9.32 33.91 42.69
CA ILE A 271 8.56 33.91 41.44
C ILE A 271 9.33 33.16 40.33
N LEU A 272 10.66 33.27 40.35
CA LEU A 272 11.53 32.59 39.38
C LEU A 272 11.49 31.05 39.54
N GLU A 273 11.58 30.56 40.80
CA GLU A 273 11.46 29.11 41.06
C GLU A 273 10.10 28.53 40.61
N ILE A 274 9.02 29.30 40.85
CA ILE A 274 7.68 28.92 40.40
C ILE A 274 7.62 28.87 38.88
N PHE A 275 8.20 29.88 38.22
CA PHE A 275 8.26 29.98 36.78
C PHE A 275 9.08 28.83 36.19
N MET A 276 10.27 28.52 36.70
CA MET A 276 11.11 27.41 36.23
C MET A 276 10.42 26.05 36.43
N SER A 277 9.71 25.87 37.53
CA SER A 277 8.89 24.65 37.74
C SER A 277 7.73 24.54 36.75
N ALA A 278 7.09 25.67 36.40
CA ALA A 278 6.04 25.68 35.38
C ALA A 278 6.60 25.39 33.97
N VAL A 279 7.80 25.90 33.66
CA VAL A 279 8.51 25.58 32.43
C VAL A 279 8.87 24.07 32.39
N ALA A 280 9.40 23.53 33.49
CA ALA A 280 9.68 22.09 33.59
C ALA A 280 8.44 21.24 33.31
N LEU A 281 7.30 21.63 33.89
CA LEU A 281 6.04 20.96 33.65
C LEU A 281 5.57 21.07 32.19
N ALA A 282 5.72 22.22 31.56
CA ALA A 282 5.37 22.42 30.16
C ALA A 282 6.22 21.55 29.23
N VAL A 283 7.53 21.44 29.53
CA VAL A 283 8.45 20.53 28.81
C VAL A 283 8.03 19.08 28.99
N ALA A 284 7.74 18.65 30.21
CA ALA A 284 7.31 17.29 30.52
C ALA A 284 6.00 16.85 29.81
N ALA A 285 5.10 17.78 29.53
CA ALA A 285 3.77 17.47 29.06
C ALA A 285 3.66 17.25 27.54
N ILE A 286 4.65 17.66 26.75
CA ILE A 286 4.60 17.62 25.29
C ILE A 286 5.43 16.46 24.77
N PRO A 287 4.81 15.42 24.17
CA PRO A 287 5.54 14.29 23.60
C PRO A 287 6.16 14.68 22.24
N GLU A 288 7.32 15.35 22.24
CA GLU A 288 7.97 15.89 21.05
C GLU A 288 8.23 14.84 19.95
N GLY A 289 8.61 13.62 20.33
CA GLY A 289 8.91 12.54 19.39
C GLY A 289 7.70 11.85 18.76
N LEU A 290 6.47 12.12 19.23
CA LEU A 290 5.30 11.31 18.89
C LEU A 290 4.97 11.31 17.41
N THR A 291 4.90 12.48 16.79
CA THR A 291 4.55 12.63 15.37
C THR A 291 5.63 12.04 14.47
N ALA A 292 6.90 12.29 14.78
CA ALA A 292 8.04 11.77 14.06
C ALA A 292 8.11 10.23 14.14
N VAL A 293 7.91 9.64 15.33
CA VAL A 293 7.87 8.20 15.53
C VAL A 293 6.77 7.56 14.69
N VAL A 294 5.55 8.11 14.70
CA VAL A 294 4.42 7.60 13.89
C VAL A 294 4.76 7.62 12.41
N THR A 295 5.28 8.73 11.89
CA THR A 295 5.63 8.88 10.48
C THR A 295 6.74 7.90 10.05
N ILE A 296 7.80 7.76 10.87
CA ILE A 296 8.89 6.83 10.59
C ILE A 296 8.39 5.37 10.62
N VAL A 297 7.56 5.00 11.59
CA VAL A 297 7.01 3.63 11.69
C VAL A 297 6.13 3.31 10.49
N LEU A 298 5.29 4.26 10.05
CA LEU A 298 4.50 4.13 8.81
C LEU A 298 5.40 3.94 7.59
N ALA A 299 6.39 4.80 7.40
CA ALA A 299 7.30 4.75 6.26
C ALA A 299 8.07 3.41 6.18
N LEU A 300 8.61 2.95 7.31
CA LEU A 300 9.30 1.65 7.40
C LEU A 300 8.34 0.47 7.18
N GLY A 301 7.09 0.61 7.63
CA GLY A 301 6.03 -0.36 7.37
C GLY A 301 5.72 -0.49 5.88
N VAL A 302 5.54 0.63 5.20
CA VAL A 302 5.30 0.65 3.74
C VAL A 302 6.49 0.06 2.97
N GLN A 303 7.73 0.39 3.35
CA GLN A 303 8.91 -0.25 2.73
C GLN A 303 8.89 -1.78 2.85
N ARG A 304 8.39 -2.33 3.97
CA ARG A 304 8.22 -3.78 4.13
C ARG A 304 7.10 -4.34 3.27
N MET A 305 6.00 -3.60 3.09
CA MET A 305 4.91 -3.98 2.18
C MET A 305 5.40 -4.06 0.74
N VAL A 306 6.16 -3.06 0.28
CA VAL A 306 6.76 -3.04 -1.07
C VAL A 306 7.67 -4.24 -1.30
N LYS A 307 8.51 -4.61 -0.33
CA LYS A 307 9.36 -5.82 -0.42
C LYS A 307 8.55 -7.13 -0.52
N ARG A 308 7.25 -7.07 -0.24
CA ARG A 308 6.29 -8.17 -0.36
C ARG A 308 5.28 -7.95 -1.48
N ASN A 309 5.66 -7.22 -2.51
CA ASN A 309 4.88 -6.96 -3.71
C ASN A 309 3.62 -6.08 -3.50
N ALA A 310 3.45 -5.44 -2.37
CA ALA A 310 2.34 -4.51 -2.10
C ALA A 310 2.85 -3.06 -2.12
N ILE A 311 2.65 -2.36 -3.23
CA ILE A 311 3.07 -0.96 -3.42
C ILE A 311 1.94 -0.06 -2.93
N VAL A 312 2.12 0.58 -1.79
CA VAL A 312 1.16 1.52 -1.23
C VAL A 312 1.39 2.91 -1.83
N LYS A 313 0.36 3.51 -2.39
CA LYS A 313 0.42 4.86 -3.01
C LYS A 313 0.01 5.96 -2.03
N LYS A 314 -0.90 5.66 -1.10
CA LYS A 314 -1.39 6.62 -0.11
C LYS A 314 -1.17 6.09 1.30
N LEU A 315 -0.49 6.84 2.16
CA LEU A 315 -0.21 6.44 3.55
C LEU A 315 -1.47 6.12 4.38
N PRO A 316 -2.58 6.86 4.27
CA PRO A 316 -3.81 6.52 5.00
C PRO A 316 -4.32 5.11 4.72
N ALA A 317 -4.07 4.56 3.53
CA ALA A 317 -4.48 3.21 3.16
C ALA A 317 -3.85 2.13 4.06
N VAL A 318 -2.64 2.34 4.60
CA VAL A 318 -1.97 1.39 5.49
C VAL A 318 -2.77 1.18 6.78
N GLU A 319 -3.28 2.26 7.37
CA GLU A 319 -4.11 2.20 8.56
C GLU A 319 -5.45 1.52 8.28
N THR A 320 -6.10 1.93 7.19
CA THR A 320 -7.40 1.38 6.75
C THR A 320 -7.28 -0.09 6.42
N LEU A 321 -6.18 -0.52 5.79
CA LEU A 321 -5.92 -1.92 5.43
C LEU A 321 -5.85 -2.83 6.68
N GLY A 322 -5.25 -2.36 7.77
CA GLY A 322 -5.24 -3.07 9.05
C GLY A 322 -6.63 -3.26 9.67
N CYS A 323 -7.62 -2.48 9.24
CA CYS A 323 -9.02 -2.55 9.66
C CYS A 323 -9.91 -3.34 8.70
N ALA A 324 -9.38 -3.80 7.54
CA ALA A 324 -10.16 -4.48 6.52
C ALA A 324 -10.95 -5.65 7.11
N SER A 325 -12.26 -5.67 6.84
CA SER A 325 -13.20 -6.71 7.27
C SER A 325 -13.82 -7.48 6.11
N VAL A 326 -13.77 -6.91 4.90
CA VAL A 326 -14.23 -7.54 3.66
C VAL A 326 -13.20 -7.27 2.57
N ILE A 327 -12.84 -8.30 1.81
CA ILE A 327 -12.01 -8.19 0.61
C ILE A 327 -12.81 -8.69 -0.59
N CYS A 328 -13.29 -7.75 -1.42
CA CYS A 328 -13.93 -8.02 -2.69
C CYS A 328 -12.85 -8.18 -3.76
N SER A 329 -12.78 -9.35 -4.38
CA SER A 329 -11.77 -9.66 -5.38
C SER A 329 -12.38 -10.03 -6.70
N ASP A 330 -11.87 -9.47 -7.79
CA ASP A 330 -12.10 -10.06 -9.11
C ASP A 330 -11.49 -11.46 -9.16
N LYS A 331 -12.09 -12.35 -9.96
CA LYS A 331 -11.63 -13.72 -10.09
C LYS A 331 -10.36 -13.80 -10.93
N THR A 332 -10.43 -13.23 -12.15
CA THR A 332 -9.41 -13.43 -13.19
C THR A 332 -8.10 -12.73 -12.85
N GLY A 333 -6.99 -13.44 -12.96
CA GLY A 333 -5.67 -12.89 -12.70
C GLY A 333 -5.33 -12.69 -11.21
N THR A 334 -6.32 -12.50 -10.33
CA THR A 334 -6.12 -12.27 -8.89
C THR A 334 -6.27 -13.56 -8.07
N LEU A 335 -7.42 -14.22 -8.18
CA LEU A 335 -7.69 -15.52 -7.53
C LEU A 335 -7.21 -16.70 -8.38
N THR A 336 -7.13 -16.51 -9.70
CA THR A 336 -6.68 -17.47 -10.68
C THR A 336 -5.41 -17.03 -11.37
N MET A 337 -4.77 -17.93 -12.14
CA MET A 337 -3.47 -17.68 -12.76
C MET A 337 -3.55 -16.79 -14.02
N ASN A 338 -4.74 -16.45 -14.50
CA ASN A 338 -4.99 -15.80 -15.80
C ASN A 338 -4.33 -16.56 -16.97
N LYS A 339 -4.28 -17.87 -16.85
CA LYS A 339 -3.68 -18.76 -17.85
C LYS A 339 -4.56 -19.98 -18.04
N MET A 340 -5.22 -20.07 -19.21
CA MET A 340 -5.97 -21.26 -19.55
C MET A 340 -5.04 -22.48 -19.55
N THR A 341 -5.49 -23.56 -18.93
CA THR A 341 -4.69 -24.78 -18.77
C THR A 341 -5.60 -25.99 -19.10
N VAL A 342 -5.13 -26.87 -19.98
CA VAL A 342 -5.81 -28.14 -20.26
C VAL A 342 -5.65 -29.04 -19.03
N VAL A 343 -6.77 -29.47 -18.46
CA VAL A 343 -6.80 -30.34 -17.27
C VAL A 343 -7.43 -31.70 -17.55
N ASP A 344 -8.19 -31.84 -18.65
CA ASP A 344 -8.84 -33.09 -19.03
C ASP A 344 -8.86 -33.24 -20.54
N VAL A 345 -8.53 -34.43 -21.04
CA VAL A 345 -8.60 -34.80 -22.47
C VAL A 345 -9.28 -36.15 -22.56
N TRP A 346 -10.49 -36.13 -23.07
CA TRP A 346 -11.26 -37.34 -23.34
C TRP A 346 -11.29 -37.65 -24.87
N THR A 347 -11.08 -38.90 -25.25
CA THR A 347 -11.09 -39.31 -26.66
C THR A 347 -12.14 -40.40 -26.92
N ALA A 348 -12.77 -40.38 -28.12
CA ALA A 348 -13.79 -41.32 -28.50
C ALA A 348 -13.26 -42.74 -28.62
N LYS A 349 -11.96 -42.88 -28.98
CA LYS A 349 -11.25 -44.15 -29.04
C LYS A 349 -10.01 -44.07 -28.15
N GLU A 350 -9.69 -45.19 -27.49
CA GLU A 350 -8.47 -45.29 -26.69
C GLU A 350 -7.21 -45.11 -27.56
N GLY A 351 -6.25 -44.34 -27.05
CA GLY A 351 -4.96 -44.08 -27.73
C GLY A 351 -4.93 -42.88 -28.68
N GLU A 352 -6.05 -42.19 -28.93
CA GLU A 352 -6.10 -41.01 -29.82
C GLU A 352 -5.75 -39.68 -29.13
N ARG A 353 -5.24 -39.71 -27.88
CA ARG A 353 -4.89 -38.52 -27.13
C ARG A 353 -3.84 -37.65 -27.86
N ALA A 354 -2.79 -38.25 -28.39
CA ALA A 354 -1.77 -37.54 -29.18
C ALA A 354 -2.36 -36.88 -30.43
N LEU A 355 -3.29 -37.57 -31.11
CA LEU A 355 -3.98 -37.04 -32.29
C LEU A 355 -4.85 -35.83 -31.90
N ALA A 356 -5.57 -35.91 -30.78
CA ALA A 356 -6.40 -34.79 -30.29
C ALA A 356 -5.57 -33.54 -30.00
N LEU A 357 -4.41 -33.70 -29.35
CA LEU A 357 -3.50 -32.62 -29.08
C LEU A 357 -2.81 -32.08 -30.33
N THR A 358 -2.46 -32.94 -31.29
CA THR A 358 -1.91 -32.52 -32.58
C THR A 358 -2.91 -31.68 -33.37
N ILE A 359 -4.18 -32.09 -33.45
CA ILE A 359 -5.22 -31.30 -34.10
C ILE A 359 -5.38 -29.95 -33.41
N GLY A 360 -5.44 -29.94 -32.05
CA GLY A 360 -5.58 -28.69 -31.28
C GLY A 360 -4.41 -27.74 -31.44
N SER A 361 -3.18 -28.28 -31.67
CA SER A 361 -1.96 -27.47 -31.84
C SER A 361 -1.79 -26.95 -33.27
N LEU A 362 -2.21 -27.68 -34.29
CA LEU A 362 -2.08 -27.27 -35.69
C LEU A 362 -3.24 -26.39 -36.14
N CYS A 363 -4.48 -26.69 -35.72
CA CYS A 363 -5.62 -25.79 -35.91
C CYS A 363 -5.57 -24.66 -34.88
N ASN A 364 -4.55 -23.78 -34.96
CA ASN A 364 -4.18 -22.90 -33.84
C ASN A 364 -3.21 -21.81 -34.31
N ASP A 365 -3.44 -20.55 -33.92
CA ASP A 365 -2.64 -19.39 -34.30
C ASP A 365 -1.56 -19.02 -33.29
N THR A 366 -1.40 -19.81 -32.22
CA THR A 366 -0.35 -19.60 -31.21
C THR A 366 1.05 -19.71 -31.80
N VAL A 367 1.90 -18.73 -31.49
CA VAL A 367 3.33 -18.76 -31.79
C VAL A 367 4.08 -19.40 -30.62
N LEU A 368 4.84 -20.46 -30.90
CA LEU A 368 5.72 -21.12 -29.95
C LEU A 368 7.17 -20.64 -30.15
N THR A 369 7.78 -20.08 -29.14
CA THR A 369 9.19 -19.69 -29.10
C THR A 369 9.87 -20.33 -27.89
N TYR A 370 11.19 -20.25 -27.81
CA TYR A 370 11.96 -20.74 -26.68
C TYR A 370 12.80 -19.62 -26.10
N ASN A 371 12.84 -19.53 -24.78
CA ASN A 371 13.71 -18.60 -24.06
C ASN A 371 15.18 -19.07 -24.16
N GLU A 372 16.12 -18.24 -23.72
CA GLU A 372 17.56 -18.57 -23.67
C GLU A 372 17.88 -19.80 -22.82
N ASP A 373 17.05 -20.10 -21.81
CA ASP A 373 17.17 -21.28 -20.95
C ASP A 373 16.52 -22.55 -21.52
N GLY A 374 15.99 -22.48 -22.75
CA GLY A 374 15.30 -23.57 -23.44
C GLY A 374 13.86 -23.80 -22.98
N SER A 375 13.30 -22.97 -22.11
CA SER A 375 11.90 -23.09 -21.69
C SER A 375 10.95 -22.60 -22.78
N PRO A 376 9.81 -23.30 -23.03
CA PRO A 376 8.84 -22.91 -24.06
C PRO A 376 8.09 -21.64 -23.64
N LYS A 377 7.91 -20.74 -24.57
CA LYS A 377 7.10 -19.53 -24.46
C LYS A 377 6.08 -19.48 -25.56
N THR A 378 4.80 -19.46 -25.19
CA THR A 378 3.66 -19.36 -26.11
C THR A 378 3.12 -17.94 -26.12
N ALA A 379 2.68 -17.47 -27.29
CA ALA A 379 2.04 -16.17 -27.50
C ALA A 379 0.83 -16.35 -28.42
N GLY A 380 -0.35 -15.85 -28.00
CA GLY A 380 -1.61 -16.00 -28.73
C GLY A 380 -2.82 -15.95 -27.79
N ASP A 381 -4.00 -16.31 -28.32
CA ASP A 381 -5.22 -16.44 -27.51
C ASP A 381 -5.01 -17.45 -26.38
N PRO A 382 -5.45 -17.14 -25.13
CA PRO A 382 -5.27 -18.04 -23.98
C PRO A 382 -5.86 -19.46 -24.17
N THR A 383 -6.95 -19.55 -24.89
CA THR A 383 -7.58 -20.86 -25.20
C THR A 383 -6.71 -21.69 -26.14
N GLU A 384 -6.05 -21.03 -27.07
CA GLU A 384 -5.16 -21.62 -28.05
C GLU A 384 -3.81 -22.00 -27.47
N THR A 385 -3.21 -21.09 -26.68
CA THR A 385 -1.94 -21.37 -26.02
C THR A 385 -2.03 -22.58 -25.09
N ALA A 386 -3.20 -22.82 -24.46
CA ALA A 386 -3.42 -23.99 -23.60
C ALA A 386 -3.22 -25.32 -24.32
N PHE A 387 -3.62 -25.43 -25.59
CA PHE A 387 -3.37 -26.63 -26.41
C PHE A 387 -1.89 -26.84 -26.68
N VAL A 388 -1.20 -25.80 -27.08
CA VAL A 388 0.25 -25.86 -27.38
C VAL A 388 1.06 -26.14 -26.10
N ASP A 389 0.71 -25.55 -24.98
CA ASP A 389 1.37 -25.78 -23.71
C ASP A 389 1.27 -27.26 -23.25
N ILE A 390 0.10 -27.89 -23.37
CA ILE A 390 -0.04 -29.30 -22.99
C ILE A 390 0.64 -30.20 -24.01
N ALA A 391 0.57 -29.89 -25.31
CA ALA A 391 1.24 -30.65 -26.35
C ALA A 391 2.75 -30.70 -26.16
N VAL A 392 3.38 -29.56 -25.91
CA VAL A 392 4.82 -29.46 -25.61
C VAL A 392 5.18 -30.27 -24.34
N LYS A 393 4.36 -30.22 -23.29
CA LYS A 393 4.57 -31.02 -22.06
C LYS A 393 4.52 -32.54 -22.34
N GLU A 394 3.72 -32.97 -23.32
CA GLU A 394 3.63 -34.36 -23.73
C GLU A 394 4.63 -34.74 -24.86
N GLY A 395 5.56 -33.84 -25.18
CA GLY A 395 6.61 -34.09 -26.18
C GLY A 395 6.19 -33.83 -27.62
N LEU A 396 5.05 -33.17 -27.84
CA LEU A 396 4.52 -32.78 -29.14
C LEU A 396 4.86 -31.35 -29.44
N ASP A 397 6.06 -31.07 -30.01
CA ASP A 397 6.47 -29.72 -30.38
C ASP A 397 5.73 -29.23 -31.64
N LYS A 398 4.95 -28.14 -31.48
CA LYS A 398 4.17 -27.55 -32.60
C LYS A 398 5.06 -27.18 -33.78
N ASN A 399 6.23 -26.59 -33.56
CA ASN A 399 7.12 -26.14 -34.63
C ASN A 399 7.67 -27.32 -35.44
N GLU A 400 7.95 -28.46 -34.77
CA GLU A 400 8.42 -29.65 -35.44
C GLU A 400 7.28 -30.35 -36.23
N ILE A 401 6.08 -30.40 -35.66
CA ILE A 401 4.90 -30.96 -36.31
C ILE A 401 4.52 -30.11 -37.52
N GLU A 402 4.56 -28.81 -37.44
CA GLU A 402 4.22 -27.88 -38.51
C GLU A 402 5.21 -27.93 -39.68
N LYS A 403 6.49 -28.26 -39.43
CA LYS A 403 7.47 -28.53 -40.50
C LYS A 403 7.07 -29.76 -41.34
N SER A 404 6.52 -30.78 -40.71
CA SER A 404 6.08 -32.02 -41.38
C SER A 404 4.69 -31.89 -42.02
N MET A 405 3.82 -31.07 -41.42
CA MET A 405 2.43 -30.82 -41.83
C MET A 405 2.17 -29.32 -41.88
N PRO A 406 2.76 -28.58 -42.84
CA PRO A 406 2.56 -27.12 -42.90
C PRO A 406 1.09 -26.78 -43.20
N ARG A 407 0.60 -25.65 -42.66
CA ARG A 407 -0.72 -25.10 -42.97
C ARG A 407 -0.72 -24.60 -44.41
N VAL A 408 -1.59 -25.13 -45.26
CA VAL A 408 -1.73 -24.74 -46.66
C VAL A 408 -2.96 -23.90 -46.95
N ALA A 409 -4.01 -24.05 -46.14
CA ALA A 409 -5.21 -23.22 -46.18
C ALA A 409 -5.93 -23.25 -44.82
N GLU A 410 -6.84 -22.30 -44.61
CA GLU A 410 -7.61 -22.20 -43.38
C GLU A 410 -8.98 -21.59 -43.60
N LEU A 411 -9.87 -21.86 -42.64
CA LEU A 411 -11.11 -21.16 -42.42
C LEU A 411 -11.06 -20.65 -41.00
N PRO A 412 -10.79 -19.34 -40.75
CA PRO A 412 -10.57 -18.77 -39.42
C PRO A 412 -11.74 -18.97 -38.49
N PHE A 413 -11.52 -18.83 -37.18
CA PHE A 413 -12.60 -18.91 -36.19
C PHE A 413 -13.67 -17.85 -36.45
N ASP A 414 -14.90 -18.28 -36.42
CA ASP A 414 -16.09 -17.44 -36.54
C ASP A 414 -17.03 -17.70 -35.36
N SER A 415 -17.54 -16.63 -34.75
CA SER A 415 -18.36 -16.72 -33.53
C SER A 415 -19.80 -17.25 -33.77
N GLU A 416 -20.35 -17.11 -34.98
CA GLU A 416 -21.65 -17.62 -35.32
C GLU A 416 -21.53 -19.13 -35.61
N ARG A 417 -20.50 -19.51 -36.35
CA ARG A 417 -20.18 -20.88 -36.69
C ARG A 417 -19.59 -21.68 -35.52
N LYS A 418 -18.89 -21.02 -34.61
CA LYS A 418 -18.18 -21.57 -33.43
C LYS A 418 -17.14 -22.63 -33.75
N LEU A 419 -16.60 -22.65 -34.94
CA LEU A 419 -15.60 -23.58 -35.46
C LEU A 419 -14.42 -22.83 -36.08
N MET A 420 -13.27 -23.47 -36.11
CA MET A 420 -12.07 -23.13 -36.87
C MET A 420 -11.55 -24.36 -37.58
N SER A 421 -11.05 -24.20 -38.82
CA SER A 421 -10.54 -25.31 -39.64
C SER A 421 -9.24 -24.94 -40.31
N THR A 422 -8.30 -25.88 -40.35
CA THR A 422 -7.03 -25.73 -41.05
C THR A 422 -6.75 -26.95 -41.90
N ILE A 423 -6.06 -26.76 -43.04
CA ILE A 423 -5.75 -27.85 -44.02
C ILE A 423 -4.24 -28.07 -44.02
N HIS A 424 -3.83 -29.34 -43.90
CA HIS A 424 -2.44 -29.73 -43.81
C HIS A 424 -2.17 -30.94 -44.77
N PRO A 425 -1.01 -31.05 -45.42
CA PRO A 425 -0.60 -32.24 -46.16
C PRO A 425 -0.47 -33.43 -45.19
N TYR A 426 -0.99 -34.58 -45.58
CA TYR A 426 -0.94 -35.81 -44.78
C TYR A 426 -0.98 -37.06 -45.69
N GLU A 427 0.07 -37.87 -45.66
CA GLU A 427 0.19 -39.17 -46.37
C GLU A 427 -0.20 -39.12 -47.87
N GLY A 428 0.19 -38.06 -48.58
CA GLY A 428 -0.12 -37.87 -49.99
C GLY A 428 -1.51 -37.34 -50.30
N LYS A 429 -2.31 -36.99 -49.26
CA LYS A 429 -3.60 -36.33 -49.27
C LYS A 429 -3.55 -35.05 -48.46
N TYR A 430 -4.70 -34.45 -48.20
CA TYR A 430 -4.85 -33.32 -47.33
C TYR A 430 -5.74 -33.68 -46.12
N ARG A 431 -5.33 -33.31 -44.93
CA ARG A 431 -6.13 -33.47 -43.72
C ARG A 431 -6.68 -32.10 -43.29
N VAL A 432 -8.01 -32.02 -43.24
CA VAL A 432 -8.75 -30.90 -42.65
C VAL A 432 -8.87 -31.18 -41.18
N MET A 433 -8.28 -30.33 -40.36
CA MET A 433 -8.37 -30.36 -38.89
C MET A 433 -9.33 -29.28 -38.41
N VAL A 434 -10.26 -29.68 -37.54
CA VAL A 434 -11.33 -28.78 -37.06
C VAL A 434 -11.37 -28.78 -35.54
N LYS A 435 -11.45 -27.58 -34.94
CA LYS A 435 -11.73 -27.43 -33.53
C LYS A 435 -12.91 -26.48 -33.30
N GLY A 436 -13.66 -26.69 -32.22
CA GLY A 436 -14.73 -25.76 -31.83
C GLY A 436 -15.70 -26.31 -30.81
N ALA A 437 -16.89 -25.69 -30.74
CA ALA A 437 -17.91 -26.04 -29.76
C ALA A 437 -18.40 -27.50 -29.94
N PRO A 438 -18.39 -28.34 -28.89
CA PRO A 438 -18.70 -29.76 -28.98
C PRO A 438 -20.10 -30.07 -29.53
N ASP A 439 -21.08 -29.26 -29.13
CA ASP A 439 -22.47 -29.37 -29.58
C ASP A 439 -22.62 -29.16 -31.08
N VAL A 440 -21.90 -28.20 -31.64
CA VAL A 440 -21.89 -27.92 -33.08
C VAL A 440 -21.08 -28.98 -33.82
N LEU A 441 -19.89 -29.32 -33.30
CA LEU A 441 -18.95 -30.23 -33.98
C LEU A 441 -19.49 -31.64 -34.09
N VAL A 442 -20.19 -32.16 -33.05
CA VAL A 442 -20.84 -33.49 -33.09
C VAL A 442 -21.86 -33.56 -34.22
N GLY A 443 -22.63 -32.50 -34.48
CA GLY A 443 -23.60 -32.44 -35.60
C GLY A 443 -22.97 -32.43 -36.99
N ARG A 444 -21.66 -32.13 -37.09
CA ARG A 444 -20.88 -32.12 -38.34
C ARG A 444 -20.10 -33.42 -38.59
N CYS A 445 -20.09 -34.33 -37.60
CA CYS A 445 -19.33 -35.58 -37.65
C CYS A 445 -20.19 -36.76 -38.13
N VAL A 446 -19.52 -37.70 -38.81
CA VAL A 446 -20.11 -39.03 -39.10
C VAL A 446 -19.88 -39.92 -37.88
N ILE A 447 -20.87 -39.97 -37.00
CA ILE A 447 -20.75 -40.62 -35.68
C ILE A 447 -22.03 -41.41 -35.36
N GLU A 448 -21.88 -42.58 -34.76
CA GLU A 448 -23.03 -43.38 -34.29
C GLU A 448 -23.74 -42.64 -33.15
N LYS A 449 -25.07 -42.67 -33.11
CA LYS A 449 -25.89 -42.01 -32.10
C LYS A 449 -25.45 -42.33 -30.68
N ALA A 450 -25.13 -43.60 -30.38
CA ALA A 450 -24.68 -44.02 -29.06
C ALA A 450 -23.33 -43.33 -28.64
N THR A 451 -22.45 -43.12 -29.62
CA THR A 451 -21.17 -42.39 -29.37
C THR A 451 -21.41 -40.88 -29.27
N ALA A 452 -22.29 -40.29 -30.09
CA ALA A 452 -22.68 -38.90 -30.00
C ALA A 452 -23.29 -38.57 -28.61
N ASP A 453 -24.19 -39.43 -28.11
CA ASP A 453 -24.79 -39.27 -26.77
C ASP A 453 -23.71 -39.36 -25.68
N LYS A 454 -22.69 -40.22 -25.79
CA LYS A 454 -21.56 -40.30 -24.87
C LYS A 454 -20.71 -39.01 -24.91
N VAL A 455 -20.44 -38.48 -26.10
CA VAL A 455 -19.69 -37.20 -26.25
C VAL A 455 -20.41 -36.06 -25.54
N LEU A 456 -21.71 -35.91 -25.78
CA LEU A 456 -22.53 -34.86 -25.17
C LEU A 456 -22.61 -35.03 -23.65
N GLN A 457 -22.72 -36.27 -23.16
CA GLN A 457 -22.71 -36.57 -21.72
C GLN A 457 -21.37 -36.21 -21.11
N GLN A 458 -20.25 -36.56 -21.75
CA GLN A 458 -18.91 -36.20 -21.29
C GLN A 458 -18.68 -34.70 -21.31
N ASN A 459 -19.18 -34.03 -22.37
CA ASN A 459 -19.16 -32.57 -22.41
C ASN A 459 -19.92 -31.95 -21.22
N ALA A 460 -21.11 -32.47 -20.91
CA ALA A 460 -21.88 -31.99 -19.74
C ALA A 460 -21.15 -32.26 -18.40
N ASP A 461 -20.51 -33.44 -18.28
CA ASP A 461 -19.70 -33.73 -17.09
C ASP A 461 -18.51 -32.76 -16.93
N MET A 462 -17.76 -32.53 -18.00
CA MET A 462 -16.67 -31.53 -17.99
C MET A 462 -17.18 -30.11 -17.69
N ALA A 463 -18.29 -29.70 -18.30
CA ALA A 463 -18.92 -28.42 -18.06
C ALA A 463 -19.40 -28.27 -16.60
N SER A 464 -19.91 -29.35 -15.97
CA SER A 464 -20.30 -29.34 -14.54
C SER A 464 -19.13 -29.12 -13.59
N ARG A 465 -17.91 -29.46 -14.05
CA ARG A 465 -16.63 -29.17 -13.36
C ARG A 465 -16.06 -27.79 -13.72
N ALA A 466 -16.85 -26.91 -14.32
CA ALA A 466 -16.49 -25.58 -14.80
C ALA A 466 -15.36 -25.56 -15.84
N LEU A 467 -15.21 -26.62 -16.63
CA LEU A 467 -14.24 -26.65 -17.71
C LEU A 467 -14.83 -25.99 -18.98
N ARG A 468 -14.02 -25.18 -19.64
CA ARG A 468 -14.26 -24.76 -21.01
C ARG A 468 -13.90 -25.95 -21.92
N VAL A 469 -14.87 -26.46 -22.64
CA VAL A 469 -14.67 -27.66 -23.45
C VAL A 469 -14.63 -27.30 -24.93
N LEU A 470 -13.61 -27.79 -25.64
CA LEU A 470 -13.54 -27.76 -27.10
C LEU A 470 -13.47 -29.18 -27.64
N GLY A 471 -14.21 -29.42 -28.72
CA GLY A 471 -14.13 -30.63 -29.50
C GLY A 471 -13.08 -30.54 -30.61
N VAL A 472 -12.45 -31.63 -30.95
CA VAL A 472 -11.53 -31.76 -32.09
C VAL A 472 -11.93 -32.90 -32.99
N ALA A 473 -11.86 -32.66 -34.29
CA ALA A 473 -12.23 -33.62 -35.35
C ALA A 473 -11.32 -33.40 -36.57
N TYR A 474 -11.33 -34.35 -37.48
CA TYR A 474 -10.64 -34.24 -38.77
C TYR A 474 -11.41 -34.95 -39.89
N LYS A 475 -11.01 -34.69 -41.15
CA LYS A 475 -11.31 -35.49 -42.32
C LYS A 475 -10.15 -35.43 -43.32
N ASP A 476 -10.00 -36.50 -44.11
CA ASP A 476 -9.01 -36.54 -45.18
C ASP A 476 -9.69 -36.29 -46.53
N ILE A 477 -9.10 -35.40 -47.36
CA ILE A 477 -9.58 -35.04 -48.71
C ILE A 477 -8.46 -35.25 -49.71
N ASP A 478 -8.82 -35.62 -50.96
CA ASP A 478 -7.83 -35.93 -52.01
C ASP A 478 -7.22 -34.65 -52.61
N ALA A 479 -7.95 -33.55 -52.64
CA ALA A 479 -7.50 -32.25 -53.15
C ALA A 479 -8.17 -31.12 -52.40
N ILE A 480 -7.50 -29.95 -52.35
CA ILE A 480 -8.09 -28.73 -51.78
C ILE A 480 -9.18 -28.24 -52.75
N PRO A 481 -10.39 -27.85 -52.26
CA PRO A 481 -11.44 -27.30 -53.12
C PRO A 481 -10.97 -26.10 -53.93
N GLU A 482 -11.33 -26.00 -55.20
CA GLU A 482 -11.00 -24.84 -56.03
C GLU A 482 -12.01 -23.71 -55.73
N GLY A 483 -11.51 -22.51 -55.46
CA GLY A 483 -12.31 -21.32 -55.16
C GLY A 483 -12.32 -20.87 -53.69
N GLU A 484 -13.39 -20.18 -53.27
CA GLU A 484 -13.54 -19.74 -51.88
C GLU A 484 -13.93 -20.92 -50.99
N LEU A 485 -13.14 -21.14 -49.91
CA LEU A 485 -13.37 -22.24 -48.97
C LEU A 485 -14.65 -22.02 -48.16
N THR A 486 -15.53 -23.02 -48.15
CA THR A 486 -16.81 -22.93 -47.42
C THR A 486 -16.87 -23.90 -46.24
N SER A 487 -17.62 -23.52 -45.21
CA SER A 487 -17.87 -24.38 -44.05
C SER A 487 -18.58 -25.69 -44.42
N GLU A 488 -19.47 -25.62 -45.41
CA GLU A 488 -20.21 -26.82 -45.86
C GLU A 488 -19.29 -27.86 -46.46
N GLU A 489 -18.24 -27.42 -47.18
CA GLU A 489 -17.29 -28.32 -47.82
C GLU A 489 -16.24 -28.85 -46.83
N LEU A 490 -15.74 -27.99 -45.94
CA LEU A 490 -14.65 -28.35 -45.02
C LEU A 490 -15.13 -28.97 -43.71
N GLU A 491 -16.21 -28.50 -43.16
CA GLU A 491 -16.67 -28.81 -41.81
C GLU A 491 -17.85 -29.79 -41.76
N SER A 492 -18.02 -30.62 -42.80
CA SER A 492 -19.01 -31.68 -42.86
C SER A 492 -18.36 -33.03 -43.09
N GLY A 493 -19.00 -34.12 -42.62
CA GLY A 493 -18.50 -35.48 -42.79
C GLY A 493 -17.21 -35.76 -42.00
N LEU A 494 -17.05 -35.12 -40.87
CA LEU A 494 -15.86 -35.17 -40.00
C LEU A 494 -15.81 -36.48 -39.21
N THR A 495 -14.61 -36.92 -38.84
CA THR A 495 -14.34 -37.96 -37.84
C THR A 495 -14.07 -37.29 -36.50
N PHE A 496 -14.93 -37.52 -35.51
CA PHE A 496 -14.77 -37.00 -34.19
C PHE A 496 -13.63 -37.72 -33.46
N VAL A 497 -12.72 -36.96 -32.80
CA VAL A 497 -11.55 -37.51 -32.09
C VAL A 497 -11.73 -37.38 -30.58
N GLY A 498 -12.03 -36.18 -30.04
CA GLY A 498 -12.12 -36.01 -28.60
C GLY A 498 -12.56 -34.63 -28.13
N LEU A 499 -12.66 -34.53 -26.82
CA LEU A 499 -12.95 -33.31 -26.07
C LEU A 499 -11.72 -32.89 -25.27
N VAL A 500 -11.45 -31.63 -25.28
CA VAL A 500 -10.37 -31.02 -24.45
C VAL A 500 -10.98 -30.03 -23.51
N GLY A 501 -10.88 -30.32 -22.20
CA GLY A 501 -11.40 -29.50 -21.12
C GLY A 501 -10.28 -28.66 -20.50
N MET A 502 -10.49 -27.36 -20.43
CA MET A 502 -9.53 -26.41 -19.91
C MET A 502 -10.16 -25.45 -18.92
N ILE A 503 -9.37 -24.92 -18.01
CA ILE A 503 -9.78 -23.97 -16.98
C ILE A 503 -8.64 -22.99 -16.73
N ASP A 504 -8.97 -21.79 -16.28
CA ASP A 504 -8.02 -20.91 -15.61
C ASP A 504 -7.92 -21.35 -14.13
N PRO A 505 -6.85 -22.06 -13.73
CA PRO A 505 -6.80 -22.71 -12.43
C PRO A 505 -6.64 -21.68 -11.29
N PRO A 506 -7.23 -21.97 -10.13
CA PRO A 506 -7.01 -21.14 -8.95
C PRO A 506 -5.54 -21.21 -8.52
N ARG A 507 -5.02 -20.09 -8.01
CA ARG A 507 -3.69 -20.04 -7.40
C ARG A 507 -3.70 -20.84 -6.09
N MET A 508 -2.76 -21.75 -5.90
CA MET A 508 -2.73 -22.62 -4.71
C MET A 508 -2.54 -21.87 -3.39
N GLU A 509 -1.75 -20.79 -3.42
CA GLU A 509 -1.52 -19.92 -2.27
C GLU A 509 -2.76 -19.14 -1.82
N VAL A 510 -3.71 -18.87 -2.75
CA VAL A 510 -4.96 -18.17 -2.42
C VAL A 510 -5.83 -18.99 -1.47
N LYS A 511 -5.83 -20.32 -1.60
CA LYS A 511 -6.59 -21.19 -0.68
C LYS A 511 -6.14 -21.01 0.77
N GLN A 512 -4.84 -20.93 1.00
CA GLN A 512 -4.30 -20.67 2.35
C GLN A 512 -4.64 -19.25 2.79
N ALA A 513 -4.49 -18.25 1.91
CA ALA A 513 -4.82 -16.86 2.22
C ALA A 513 -6.30 -16.66 2.57
N VAL A 514 -7.22 -17.37 1.91
CA VAL A 514 -8.66 -17.40 2.25
C VAL A 514 -8.88 -17.97 3.66
N ALA A 515 -8.21 -19.05 4.00
CA ALA A 515 -8.30 -19.63 5.36
C ALA A 515 -7.76 -18.63 6.42
N GLU A 516 -6.66 -17.94 6.15
CA GLU A 516 -6.11 -16.89 7.01
C GLU A 516 -7.08 -15.70 7.15
N CYS A 517 -7.79 -15.30 6.07
CA CYS A 517 -8.84 -14.28 6.13
C CYS A 517 -9.93 -14.67 7.14
N TYR A 518 -10.46 -15.88 7.06
CA TYR A 518 -11.49 -16.33 8.00
C TYR A 518 -10.99 -16.40 9.45
N GLY A 519 -9.76 -16.87 9.68
CA GLY A 519 -9.10 -16.81 11.00
C GLY A 519 -9.00 -15.39 11.54
N ALA A 520 -8.72 -14.44 10.65
CA ALA A 520 -8.59 -13.02 10.96
C ALA A 520 -9.93 -12.26 11.06
N GLY A 521 -11.08 -12.96 10.91
CA GLY A 521 -12.41 -12.36 10.88
C GLY A 521 -12.68 -11.50 9.63
N ILE A 522 -11.93 -11.74 8.55
CA ILE A 522 -12.07 -11.05 7.25
C ILE A 522 -12.87 -11.94 6.32
N ARG A 523 -13.83 -11.36 5.62
CA ARG A 523 -14.66 -12.07 4.65
C ARG A 523 -14.14 -11.87 3.23
N PRO A 524 -13.62 -12.91 2.56
CA PRO A 524 -13.34 -12.86 1.13
C PRO A 524 -14.65 -12.97 0.33
N VAL A 525 -14.77 -12.14 -0.70
CA VAL A 525 -15.92 -12.09 -1.62
C VAL A 525 -15.37 -12.15 -3.05
N MET A 526 -15.85 -13.09 -3.84
CA MET A 526 -15.51 -13.20 -5.26
C MET A 526 -16.54 -12.46 -6.11
N ILE A 527 -16.07 -11.62 -7.02
CA ILE A 527 -16.88 -10.88 -7.99
C ILE A 527 -16.35 -11.17 -9.39
N THR A 528 -17.20 -11.61 -10.32
CA THR A 528 -16.75 -12.02 -11.66
C THR A 528 -17.81 -11.84 -12.73
N GLY A 529 -17.38 -11.58 -13.99
CA GLY A 529 -18.21 -11.64 -15.17
C GLY A 529 -18.54 -13.07 -15.65
N ASP A 530 -17.92 -14.10 -15.08
CA ASP A 530 -18.08 -15.50 -15.46
C ASP A 530 -19.47 -16.07 -15.13
N HIS A 531 -19.77 -17.24 -15.73
CA HIS A 531 -20.97 -17.99 -15.43
C HIS A 531 -21.00 -18.43 -13.94
N LYS A 532 -22.21 -18.47 -13.36
CA LYS A 532 -22.43 -18.81 -11.93
C LYS A 532 -21.78 -20.13 -11.54
N ASP A 533 -21.95 -21.19 -12.38
CA ASP A 533 -21.43 -22.52 -12.06
C ASP A 533 -19.89 -22.54 -12.02
N THR A 534 -19.23 -21.82 -12.93
CA THR A 534 -17.77 -21.66 -12.95
C THR A 534 -17.29 -20.92 -11.69
N ALA A 535 -17.95 -19.82 -11.35
CA ALA A 535 -17.63 -19.04 -10.16
C ALA A 535 -17.81 -19.86 -8.87
N VAL A 536 -18.92 -20.61 -8.76
CA VAL A 536 -19.20 -21.51 -7.61
C VAL A 536 -18.15 -22.61 -7.50
N ALA A 537 -17.76 -23.25 -8.62
CA ALA A 537 -16.76 -24.31 -8.61
C ALA A 537 -15.39 -23.81 -8.12
N ILE A 538 -14.91 -22.68 -8.63
CA ILE A 538 -13.63 -22.07 -8.23
C ILE A 538 -13.69 -21.59 -6.78
N ALA A 539 -14.76 -20.89 -6.38
CA ALA A 539 -14.94 -20.40 -5.02
C ALA A 539 -14.99 -21.53 -3.99
N ARG A 540 -15.59 -22.68 -4.34
CA ARG A 540 -15.59 -23.88 -3.49
C ARG A 540 -14.21 -24.49 -3.36
N GLN A 541 -13.42 -24.56 -4.42
CA GLN A 541 -12.03 -25.05 -4.37
C GLN A 541 -11.14 -24.17 -3.48
N LEU A 542 -11.36 -22.85 -3.54
CA LEU A 542 -10.64 -21.85 -2.70
C LEU A 542 -11.18 -21.79 -1.26
N GLY A 543 -12.36 -22.35 -0.97
CA GLY A 543 -12.99 -22.29 0.35
C GLY A 543 -13.72 -20.96 0.63
N ILE A 544 -14.01 -20.16 -0.39
CA ILE A 544 -14.74 -18.88 -0.26
C ILE A 544 -16.23 -19.11 0.05
N LEU A 545 -16.82 -20.18 -0.48
CA LEU A 545 -18.18 -20.59 -0.17
C LEU A 545 -18.29 -22.08 0.15
N THR A 546 -19.30 -22.43 0.94
CA THR A 546 -19.64 -23.81 1.30
C THR A 546 -20.92 -24.29 0.62
N ASP A 547 -21.85 -23.39 0.37
CA ASP A 547 -23.16 -23.66 -0.21
C ASP A 547 -23.41 -22.80 -1.47
N PRO A 548 -23.90 -23.38 -2.59
CA PRO A 548 -24.21 -22.63 -3.82
C PRO A 548 -25.22 -21.49 -3.65
N SER A 549 -26.07 -21.54 -2.59
CA SER A 549 -27.02 -20.46 -2.28
C SER A 549 -26.33 -19.14 -1.88
N GLN A 550 -25.04 -19.21 -1.53
CA GLN A 550 -24.21 -18.02 -1.24
C GLN A 550 -23.75 -17.28 -2.51
N ALA A 551 -24.21 -17.70 -3.70
CA ALA A 551 -23.88 -17.10 -4.98
C ALA A 551 -25.09 -16.43 -5.63
N LEU A 552 -24.95 -15.14 -5.98
CA LEU A 552 -25.89 -14.34 -6.76
C LEU A 552 -25.40 -14.09 -8.18
N THR A 553 -26.36 -13.88 -9.10
CA THR A 553 -26.05 -13.38 -10.46
C THR A 553 -26.32 -11.89 -10.57
N GLY A 554 -25.81 -11.24 -11.63
CA GLY A 554 -26.15 -9.83 -11.94
C GLY A 554 -27.64 -9.62 -12.09
N ALA A 555 -28.37 -10.54 -12.71
CA ALA A 555 -29.84 -10.46 -12.84
C ALA A 555 -30.55 -10.55 -11.47
N ASP A 556 -30.04 -11.37 -10.54
CA ASP A 556 -30.57 -11.41 -9.16
C ASP A 556 -30.30 -10.08 -8.43
N LEU A 557 -29.14 -9.45 -8.69
CA LEU A 557 -28.79 -8.13 -8.11
C LEU A 557 -29.69 -7.01 -8.66
N ASP A 558 -30.04 -7.04 -9.93
CA ASP A 558 -30.94 -6.06 -10.55
C ASP A 558 -32.35 -6.11 -9.96
N ALA A 559 -32.76 -7.27 -9.47
CA ALA A 559 -34.06 -7.46 -8.81
C ALA A 559 -34.09 -6.95 -7.36
N LEU A 560 -32.93 -6.65 -6.74
CA LEU A 560 -32.81 -6.15 -5.37
C LEU A 560 -32.65 -4.62 -5.36
N SER A 561 -33.34 -3.95 -4.46
CA SER A 561 -33.07 -2.55 -4.13
C SER A 561 -31.74 -2.43 -3.37
N ASP A 562 -31.17 -1.23 -3.31
CA ASP A 562 -29.92 -0.96 -2.57
C ASP A 562 -30.06 -1.20 -1.06
N GLU A 563 -31.27 -0.94 -0.51
CA GLU A 563 -31.61 -1.20 0.89
C GLU A 563 -31.67 -2.70 1.18
N GLU A 564 -32.33 -3.48 0.31
CA GLU A 564 -32.41 -4.95 0.43
C GLU A 564 -31.03 -5.59 0.26
N LEU A 565 -30.26 -5.13 -0.72
CA LEU A 565 -28.88 -5.58 -0.90
C LEU A 565 -28.05 -5.30 0.35
N THR A 566 -28.14 -4.09 0.92
CA THR A 566 -27.43 -3.71 2.14
C THR A 566 -27.80 -4.62 3.31
N GLN A 567 -29.07 -5.05 3.45
CA GLN A 567 -29.52 -5.92 4.54
C GLN A 567 -29.07 -7.39 4.36
N THR A 568 -28.85 -7.83 3.13
CA THR A 568 -28.61 -9.25 2.80
C THR A 568 -27.21 -9.55 2.29
N VAL A 569 -26.38 -8.53 2.04
CA VAL A 569 -25.03 -8.67 1.43
C VAL A 569 -24.13 -9.66 2.17
N ASP A 570 -24.28 -9.81 3.50
CA ASP A 570 -23.55 -10.76 4.32
C ASP A 570 -23.93 -12.24 4.11
N ARG A 571 -25.00 -12.52 3.39
CA ARG A 571 -25.39 -13.91 3.03
C ARG A 571 -24.62 -14.43 1.84
N TYR A 572 -24.05 -13.53 1.01
CA TYR A 572 -23.44 -13.88 -0.27
C TYR A 572 -21.94 -13.68 -0.23
N SER A 573 -21.21 -14.61 -0.85
CA SER A 573 -19.74 -14.58 -0.96
C SER A 573 -19.27 -14.63 -2.41
N VAL A 574 -20.19 -14.88 -3.36
CA VAL A 574 -19.89 -14.96 -4.81
C VAL A 574 -20.92 -14.17 -5.59
N TYR A 575 -20.45 -13.33 -6.49
CA TYR A 575 -21.28 -12.60 -7.44
C TYR A 575 -20.80 -12.88 -8.86
N ALA A 576 -21.69 -13.47 -9.69
CA ALA A 576 -21.37 -13.96 -11.03
C ALA A 576 -22.15 -13.19 -12.11
N ARG A 577 -21.62 -13.10 -13.33
CA ARG A 577 -22.20 -12.33 -14.45
C ARG A 577 -22.53 -10.90 -14.08
N VAL A 578 -21.65 -10.26 -13.33
CA VAL A 578 -21.80 -8.88 -12.88
C VAL A 578 -21.24 -7.89 -13.90
N GLN A 579 -21.87 -6.73 -13.98
CA GLN A 579 -21.46 -5.56 -14.73
C GLN A 579 -20.71 -4.56 -13.80
N PRO A 580 -20.03 -3.53 -14.32
CA PRO A 580 -19.32 -2.55 -13.52
C PRO A 580 -20.16 -1.87 -12.43
N GLU A 581 -21.41 -1.53 -12.75
CA GLU A 581 -22.35 -0.89 -11.83
C GLU A 581 -22.66 -1.81 -10.63
N HIS A 582 -22.79 -3.11 -10.86
CA HIS A 582 -23.00 -4.10 -9.81
C HIS A 582 -21.83 -4.15 -8.84
N LYS A 583 -20.58 -4.04 -9.33
CA LYS A 583 -19.38 -4.00 -8.47
C LYS A 583 -19.45 -2.82 -7.50
N VAL A 584 -19.82 -1.65 -7.97
CA VAL A 584 -19.99 -0.44 -7.14
C VAL A 584 -21.11 -0.63 -6.10
N ARG A 585 -22.26 -1.21 -6.48
CA ARG A 585 -23.38 -1.49 -5.58
C ARG A 585 -22.98 -2.45 -4.45
N ILE A 586 -22.28 -3.53 -4.78
CA ILE A 586 -21.79 -4.51 -3.79
C ILE A 586 -20.86 -3.86 -2.78
N VAL A 587 -19.85 -3.14 -3.25
CA VAL A 587 -18.88 -2.43 -2.39
C VAL A 587 -19.61 -1.41 -1.49
N THR A 588 -20.52 -0.63 -2.05
CA THR A 588 -21.30 0.37 -1.31
C THR A 588 -22.21 -0.28 -0.26
N ALA A 589 -22.81 -1.43 -0.56
CA ALA A 589 -23.65 -2.16 0.39
C ALA A 589 -22.85 -2.63 1.61
N TRP A 590 -21.65 -3.17 1.41
CA TRP A 590 -20.74 -3.55 2.52
C TRP A 590 -20.34 -2.34 3.36
N ARG A 591 -19.96 -1.22 2.72
CA ARG A 591 -19.61 0.02 3.41
C ARG A 591 -20.77 0.60 4.23
N ARG A 592 -21.98 0.59 3.69
CA ARG A 592 -23.21 1.03 4.41
C ARG A 592 -23.49 0.17 5.65
N ARG A 593 -23.09 -1.10 5.69
CA ARG A 593 -23.12 -1.95 6.90
C ARG A 593 -22.01 -1.64 7.90
N GLY A 594 -21.11 -0.75 7.59
CA GLY A 594 -19.98 -0.36 8.43
C GLY A 594 -18.76 -1.29 8.30
N ALA A 595 -18.72 -2.11 7.26
CA ALA A 595 -17.54 -2.91 6.94
C ALA A 595 -16.47 -2.05 6.28
N VAL A 596 -15.21 -2.24 6.66
CA VAL A 596 -14.07 -1.68 5.93
C VAL A 596 -13.78 -2.60 4.74
N THR A 597 -14.01 -2.10 3.55
CA THR A 597 -14.06 -2.91 2.32
C THR A 597 -12.88 -2.60 1.42
N ALA A 598 -12.11 -3.64 1.07
CA ALA A 598 -11.12 -3.60 -0.01
C ALA A 598 -11.76 -4.09 -1.32
N MET A 599 -11.40 -3.49 -2.46
CA MET A 599 -11.84 -3.92 -3.79
C MET A 599 -10.66 -4.02 -4.74
N THR A 600 -10.52 -5.16 -5.42
CA THR A 600 -9.49 -5.37 -6.46
C THR A 600 -10.07 -5.30 -7.86
N GLY A 601 -9.25 -4.90 -8.82
CA GLY A 601 -9.59 -4.95 -10.24
C GLY A 601 -8.40 -4.60 -11.13
N ASP A 602 -8.52 -4.95 -12.42
CA ASP A 602 -7.47 -4.76 -13.43
C ASP A 602 -7.93 -3.93 -14.64
N GLY A 603 -9.24 -3.92 -14.93
CA GLY A 603 -9.82 -3.24 -16.08
C GLY A 603 -10.30 -1.81 -15.80
N VAL A 604 -10.42 -1.00 -16.85
CA VAL A 604 -11.02 0.35 -16.78
C VAL A 604 -12.41 0.30 -16.13
N ASN A 605 -13.15 -0.79 -16.36
CA ASN A 605 -14.49 -1.04 -15.82
C ASN A 605 -14.51 -1.21 -14.29
N ASP A 606 -13.36 -1.50 -13.68
CA ASP A 606 -13.21 -1.68 -12.24
C ASP A 606 -12.89 -0.37 -11.50
N ALA A 607 -12.37 0.62 -12.21
CA ALA A 607 -11.96 1.88 -11.62
C ALA A 607 -13.01 2.55 -10.72
N PRO A 608 -14.32 2.60 -11.10
CA PRO A 608 -15.35 3.16 -10.22
C PRO A 608 -15.53 2.38 -8.92
N SER A 609 -15.47 1.05 -8.96
CA SER A 609 -15.61 0.19 -7.78
C SER A 609 -14.37 0.25 -6.87
N ILE A 610 -13.17 0.31 -7.45
CA ILE A 610 -11.89 0.52 -6.74
C ILE A 610 -11.93 1.87 -6.00
N LYS A 611 -12.33 2.94 -6.68
CA LYS A 611 -12.44 4.27 -6.08
C LYS A 611 -13.52 4.37 -5.00
N SER A 612 -14.60 3.60 -5.11
CA SER A 612 -15.70 3.59 -4.13
C SER A 612 -15.40 2.76 -2.87
N ALA A 613 -14.37 1.93 -2.88
CA ALA A 613 -13.94 1.14 -1.73
C ALA A 613 -13.25 2.01 -0.66
N ASP A 614 -13.11 1.49 0.55
CA ASP A 614 -12.27 2.11 1.59
C ASP A 614 -10.78 1.90 1.29
N ILE A 615 -10.48 0.82 0.53
CA ILE A 615 -9.14 0.48 0.05
C ILE A 615 -9.25 -0.01 -1.38
N GLY A 616 -8.85 0.82 -2.33
CA GLY A 616 -8.73 0.45 -3.73
C GLY A 616 -7.42 -0.30 -3.99
N VAL A 617 -7.50 -1.47 -4.65
CA VAL A 617 -6.33 -2.31 -4.97
C VAL A 617 -6.27 -2.53 -6.49
N GLY A 618 -5.23 -2.03 -7.13
CA GLY A 618 -4.95 -2.22 -8.55
C GLY A 618 -3.97 -3.36 -8.80
N MET A 619 -4.12 -4.03 -9.95
CA MET A 619 -3.17 -5.04 -10.41
C MET A 619 -1.95 -4.35 -11.05
N GLY A 620 -0.75 -4.87 -10.81
CA GLY A 620 0.50 -4.29 -11.31
C GLY A 620 0.90 -4.78 -12.69
N ILE A 621 0.64 -6.07 -12.99
CA ILE A 621 0.98 -6.72 -14.25
C ILE A 621 -0.14 -6.55 -15.26
N THR A 622 -1.36 -7.02 -14.93
CA THR A 622 -2.52 -7.00 -15.81
C THR A 622 -3.32 -5.71 -15.76
N GLY A 623 -3.15 -4.92 -14.67
CA GLY A 623 -3.91 -3.71 -14.44
C GLY A 623 -3.61 -2.59 -15.44
N THR A 624 -4.67 -1.91 -15.90
CA THR A 624 -4.55 -0.69 -16.71
C THR A 624 -4.03 0.46 -15.86
N ASP A 625 -3.46 1.48 -16.50
CA ASP A 625 -2.97 2.67 -15.80
C ASP A 625 -4.09 3.40 -15.05
N VAL A 626 -5.31 3.31 -15.56
CA VAL A 626 -6.52 3.86 -14.89
C VAL A 626 -6.72 3.22 -13.52
N THR A 627 -6.74 1.87 -13.46
CA THR A 627 -6.90 1.15 -12.20
C THR A 627 -5.75 1.41 -11.25
N LYS A 628 -4.51 1.41 -11.76
CA LYS A 628 -3.33 1.76 -10.95
C LYS A 628 -3.40 3.18 -10.41
N ASN A 629 -3.94 4.14 -11.19
CA ASN A 629 -4.02 5.54 -10.78
C ASN A 629 -5.05 5.78 -9.67
N VAL A 630 -6.23 5.20 -9.77
CA VAL A 630 -7.30 5.37 -8.76
C VAL A 630 -7.06 4.54 -7.50
N ALA A 631 -6.22 3.50 -7.57
CA ALA A 631 -5.95 2.60 -6.47
C ALA A 631 -5.12 3.26 -5.35
N ASP A 632 -5.38 2.85 -4.12
CA ASP A 632 -4.59 3.22 -2.93
C ASP A 632 -3.36 2.32 -2.77
N MET A 633 -3.42 1.10 -3.32
CA MET A 633 -2.35 0.11 -3.32
C MET A 633 -2.31 -0.64 -4.66
N VAL A 634 -1.11 -0.99 -5.12
CA VAL A 634 -0.89 -1.76 -6.35
C VAL A 634 -0.13 -3.05 -6.00
N LEU A 635 -0.60 -4.20 -6.52
CA LEU A 635 0.05 -5.49 -6.34
C LEU A 635 0.99 -5.78 -7.52
N SER A 636 2.29 -5.81 -7.28
CA SER A 636 3.26 -6.07 -8.37
C SER A 636 3.27 -7.52 -8.88
N ASP A 637 2.58 -8.43 -8.19
CA ASP A 637 2.45 -9.86 -8.52
C ASP A 637 1.03 -10.30 -8.83
N ASP A 638 0.07 -9.37 -8.85
CA ASP A 638 -1.35 -9.61 -9.10
C ASP A 638 -1.97 -10.71 -8.20
N ASN A 639 -1.47 -10.91 -6.98
CA ASN A 639 -1.81 -12.05 -6.16
C ASN A 639 -2.66 -11.66 -4.94
N PHE A 640 -3.82 -12.30 -4.76
CA PHE A 640 -4.70 -12.12 -3.60
C PHE A 640 -3.98 -12.37 -2.26
N ALA A 641 -3.06 -13.34 -2.19
CA ALA A 641 -2.31 -13.64 -0.97
C ALA A 641 -1.46 -12.45 -0.50
N THR A 642 -1.00 -11.62 -1.42
CA THR A 642 -0.26 -10.39 -1.13
C THR A 642 -1.13 -9.37 -0.41
N ILE A 643 -2.43 -9.29 -0.72
CA ILE A 643 -3.38 -8.42 0.02
C ILE A 643 -3.48 -8.87 1.48
N VAL A 644 -3.62 -10.17 1.72
CA VAL A 644 -3.71 -10.73 3.08
C VAL A 644 -2.43 -10.46 3.88
N GLY A 645 -1.27 -10.63 3.23
CA GLY A 645 0.02 -10.25 3.80
C GLY A 645 0.14 -8.76 4.11
N ALA A 646 -0.42 -7.91 3.27
CA ALA A 646 -0.46 -6.46 3.48
C ALA A 646 -1.40 -6.07 4.64
N VAL A 647 -2.54 -6.74 4.80
CA VAL A 647 -3.42 -6.58 5.98
C VAL A 647 -2.67 -6.94 7.27
N ALA A 648 -1.95 -8.06 7.28
CA ALA A 648 -1.14 -8.47 8.44
C ALA A 648 -0.08 -7.41 8.80
N GLU A 649 0.59 -6.83 7.79
CA GLU A 649 1.57 -5.76 8.01
C GLU A 649 0.90 -4.45 8.46
N GLY A 650 -0.27 -4.09 7.93
CA GLY A 650 -1.06 -2.94 8.38
C GLY A 650 -1.46 -3.06 9.86
N ARG A 651 -1.92 -4.24 10.30
CA ARG A 651 -2.21 -4.54 11.72
C ARG A 651 -0.96 -4.41 12.59
N ARG A 652 0.18 -4.94 12.12
CA ARG A 652 1.48 -4.82 12.81
C ARG A 652 1.92 -3.37 12.98
N ILE A 653 1.84 -2.57 11.93
CA ILE A 653 2.21 -1.15 11.95
C ILE A 653 1.38 -0.43 13.01
N TYR A 654 0.07 -0.63 12.98
CA TYR A 654 -0.83 -0.02 13.95
C TYR A 654 -0.55 -0.46 15.40
N ASP A 655 -0.36 -1.76 15.64
CA ASP A 655 -0.01 -2.27 16.97
C ASP A 655 1.30 -1.65 17.49
N ASN A 656 2.32 -1.52 16.63
CA ASN A 656 3.59 -0.95 17.00
C ASN A 656 3.50 0.56 17.27
N ILE A 657 2.71 1.28 16.47
CA ILE A 657 2.41 2.70 16.73
C ILE A 657 1.73 2.84 18.10
N ARG A 658 0.74 2.01 18.42
CA ARG A 658 0.09 2.04 19.74
C ARG A 658 1.05 1.75 20.89
N LYS A 659 2.00 0.83 20.73
CA LYS A 659 3.05 0.53 21.71
C LYS A 659 3.93 1.75 21.96
N ALA A 660 4.37 2.42 20.89
CA ALA A 660 5.19 3.63 20.98
C ALA A 660 4.43 4.80 21.63
N ILE A 661 3.17 5.01 21.23
CA ILE A 661 2.29 6.03 21.82
C ILE A 661 2.08 5.77 23.32
N ALA A 662 1.77 4.54 23.69
CA ALA A 662 1.54 4.19 25.09
C ALA A 662 2.79 4.38 25.94
N PHE A 663 3.96 4.06 25.41
CA PHE A 663 5.25 4.28 26.04
C PHE A 663 5.50 5.77 26.30
N LEU A 664 5.46 6.59 25.24
CA LEU A 664 5.69 8.03 25.31
C LEU A 664 4.71 8.74 26.26
N LEU A 665 3.42 8.41 26.15
CA LEU A 665 2.41 9.05 27.00
C LEU A 665 2.49 8.60 28.46
N ALA A 666 2.93 7.37 28.76
CA ALA A 666 3.14 6.92 30.12
C ALA A 666 4.35 7.63 30.76
N SER A 667 5.43 7.82 29.98
CA SER A 667 6.62 8.60 30.38
C SER A 667 6.24 10.04 30.70
N ASN A 668 5.68 10.77 29.73
CA ASN A 668 5.24 12.15 29.94
C ASN A 668 4.25 12.30 31.13
N MET A 669 3.33 11.32 31.30
CA MET A 669 2.42 11.32 32.44
C MET A 669 3.20 11.22 33.77
N SER A 670 4.26 10.37 33.82
CA SER A 670 5.07 10.22 35.02
C SER A 670 5.86 11.49 35.38
N GLU A 671 6.40 12.16 34.37
CA GLU A 671 7.10 13.44 34.53
C GLU A 671 6.16 14.55 35.05
N VAL A 672 5.01 14.70 34.37
CA VAL A 672 3.99 15.71 34.76
C VAL A 672 3.51 15.48 36.18
N LEU A 673 3.14 14.25 36.54
CA LEU A 673 2.68 13.91 37.91
C LEU A 673 3.80 14.05 38.93
N GLY A 674 5.04 13.70 38.58
CA GLY A 674 6.20 13.80 39.45
C GLY A 674 6.53 15.27 39.79
N VAL A 675 6.67 16.10 38.75
CA VAL A 675 6.93 17.54 38.93
C VAL A 675 5.80 18.24 39.67
N PHE A 676 4.55 17.93 39.31
CA PHE A 676 3.38 18.51 40.01
C PHE A 676 3.30 18.12 41.47
N THR A 677 3.51 16.83 41.77
CA THR A 677 3.47 16.33 43.18
C THR A 677 4.59 16.93 44.00
N ALA A 678 5.81 16.99 43.46
CA ALA A 678 6.94 17.59 44.16
C ALA A 678 6.70 19.08 44.44
N ALA A 679 6.16 19.81 43.46
CA ALA A 679 5.80 21.21 43.64
C ALA A 679 4.74 21.43 44.73
N LEU A 680 3.73 20.58 44.81
CA LEU A 680 2.73 20.59 45.88
C LEU A 680 3.32 20.29 47.27
N LEU A 681 4.32 19.41 47.33
CA LEU A 681 5.02 19.03 48.58
C LEU A 681 6.11 20.02 48.99
N GLY A 682 6.45 20.96 48.14
CA GLY A 682 7.34 22.03 48.49
C GLY A 682 8.83 21.85 48.08
N PHE A 683 9.14 20.95 47.15
CA PHE A 683 10.50 20.75 46.62
C PHE A 683 10.53 20.69 45.08
N THR A 684 11.74 20.75 44.50
CA THR A 684 11.98 20.65 43.08
C THR A 684 12.45 19.24 42.75
N LEU A 685 11.67 18.47 41.96
CA LEU A 685 12.02 17.11 41.58
C LEU A 685 13.13 17.07 40.52
N LEU A 686 12.95 17.76 39.41
CA LEU A 686 13.84 17.82 38.26
C LEU A 686 13.78 19.21 37.62
N ASN A 687 14.88 19.66 37.03
CA ASN A 687 14.95 20.88 36.25
C ASN A 687 14.48 20.64 34.81
N PRO A 688 14.07 21.68 34.03
CA PRO A 688 13.66 21.55 32.64
C PRO A 688 14.66 20.81 31.74
N VAL A 689 15.95 21.04 31.98
CA VAL A 689 17.06 20.43 31.25
C VAL A 689 17.06 18.91 31.41
N HIS A 690 16.74 18.39 32.59
CA HIS A 690 16.69 16.96 32.91
C HIS A 690 15.55 16.28 32.15
N LEU A 691 14.37 16.89 32.17
CA LEU A 691 13.18 16.37 31.50
C LEU A 691 13.36 16.37 29.97
N LEU A 692 14.00 17.44 29.47
CA LEU A 692 14.29 17.46 28.01
C LEU A 692 15.29 16.38 27.58
N PHE A 693 16.30 16.09 28.43
CA PHE A 693 17.21 14.97 28.19
C PHE A 693 16.47 13.62 28.20
N ILE A 694 15.59 13.42 29.17
CA ILE A 694 14.78 12.20 29.28
C ILE A 694 13.95 12.02 28.00
N ASN A 695 13.13 13.01 27.66
CA ASN A 695 12.26 12.98 26.47
C ASN A 695 13.02 12.70 25.17
N LEU A 696 14.22 13.30 25.03
CA LEU A 696 15.01 13.18 23.81
C LEU A 696 15.77 11.86 23.72
N ILE A 697 16.38 11.39 24.81
CA ILE A 697 17.34 10.28 24.83
C ILE A 697 16.69 9.00 25.31
N THR A 698 15.99 9.01 26.45
CA THR A 698 15.44 7.80 27.03
C THR A 698 14.09 7.40 26.45
N ASP A 699 13.37 8.35 25.83
CA ASP A 699 12.06 8.12 25.26
C ASP A 699 12.05 7.95 23.74
N CYS A 700 12.62 8.89 22.98
CA CYS A 700 12.54 8.86 21.53
C CYS A 700 13.20 7.62 20.91
N PHE A 701 14.40 7.22 21.35
CA PHE A 701 15.08 6.06 20.76
C PHE A 701 14.38 4.73 21.05
N PRO A 702 13.94 4.43 22.28
CA PRO A 702 13.15 3.23 22.53
C PRO A 702 11.78 3.25 21.82
N ALA A 703 11.10 4.39 21.71
CA ALA A 703 9.84 4.51 21.00
C ALA A 703 9.98 4.16 19.51
N LEU A 704 11.04 4.66 18.84
CA LEU A 704 11.38 4.27 17.46
C LEU A 704 11.66 2.78 17.35
N ALA A 705 12.39 2.22 18.31
CA ALA A 705 12.71 0.79 18.32
C ALA A 705 11.47 -0.09 18.53
N LEU A 706 10.48 0.35 19.33
CA LEU A 706 9.18 -0.32 19.48
C LEU A 706 8.39 -0.31 18.17
N GLY A 707 8.51 0.73 17.36
CA GLY A 707 7.95 0.79 16.01
C GLY A 707 8.44 -0.30 15.05
N LEU A 708 9.61 -0.89 15.34
CA LEU A 708 10.23 -1.97 14.57
C LEU A 708 9.94 -3.37 15.15
N GLU A 709 9.11 -3.50 16.19
CA GLU A 709 8.83 -4.77 16.83
C GLU A 709 8.19 -5.77 15.85
N ARG A 710 8.45 -7.05 16.05
CA ARG A 710 7.89 -8.13 15.24
C ARG A 710 6.36 -8.23 15.47
N PRO A 711 5.61 -8.74 14.46
CA PRO A 711 4.19 -8.98 14.65
C PRO A 711 3.96 -9.99 15.79
N GLU A 712 2.89 -9.79 16.55
CA GLU A 712 2.45 -10.79 17.52
C GLU A 712 1.95 -12.03 16.77
N PRO A 713 2.19 -13.26 17.29
CA PRO A 713 1.84 -14.51 16.59
C PRO A 713 0.36 -14.66 16.25
N ASP A 714 -0.52 -14.00 17.00
CA ASP A 714 -1.98 -14.03 16.87
C ASP A 714 -2.55 -12.86 16.05
N ILE A 715 -1.71 -12.15 15.29
CA ILE A 715 -2.12 -10.93 14.59
C ILE A 715 -3.21 -11.19 13.53
N MET A 716 -3.21 -12.40 12.94
CA MET A 716 -4.21 -12.88 11.98
C MET A 716 -5.24 -13.84 12.60
N ASP A 717 -5.25 -13.99 13.93
CA ASP A 717 -6.27 -14.72 14.68
C ASP A 717 -7.26 -13.79 15.41
N ARG A 718 -7.06 -12.48 15.26
CA ARG A 718 -7.90 -11.45 15.88
C ARG A 718 -8.91 -10.90 14.89
N PRO A 719 -10.16 -10.58 15.30
CA PRO A 719 -11.11 -9.91 14.42
C PRO A 719 -10.59 -8.51 14.02
N PRO A 720 -11.07 -7.95 12.89
CA PRO A 720 -10.75 -6.59 12.50
C PRO A 720 -11.21 -5.59 13.56
N ARG A 721 -10.38 -4.57 13.81
CA ARG A 721 -10.81 -3.47 14.68
C ARG A 721 -11.80 -2.58 13.94
N SER A 722 -12.65 -1.90 14.68
CA SER A 722 -13.54 -0.89 14.10
C SER A 722 -12.73 0.34 13.66
N ALA A 723 -13.04 0.89 12.48
CA ALA A 723 -12.46 2.16 12.03
C ALA A 723 -12.80 3.35 12.95
N LYS A 724 -13.84 3.19 13.80
CA LYS A 724 -14.24 4.20 14.79
C LYS A 724 -13.45 4.12 16.10
N ASP A 725 -12.71 3.04 16.31
CA ASP A 725 -11.92 2.87 17.53
C ASP A 725 -10.82 3.92 17.62
N GLY A 726 -10.80 4.65 18.73
CA GLY A 726 -9.73 5.60 19.02
C GLY A 726 -8.43 4.89 19.41
N VAL A 727 -7.33 5.62 19.42
CA VAL A 727 -6.01 5.09 19.81
C VAL A 727 -6.02 4.54 21.24
N PHE A 728 -6.80 5.14 22.13
CA PHE A 728 -6.96 4.73 23.55
C PHE A 728 -7.92 3.57 23.76
N SER A 729 -8.53 3.01 22.71
CA SER A 729 -9.44 1.86 22.81
C SER A 729 -8.74 0.61 23.35
N GLY A 730 -9.52 -0.35 23.86
CA GLY A 730 -8.99 -1.60 24.37
C GLY A 730 -8.20 -1.49 25.68
N GLY A 731 -8.46 -0.44 26.48
CA GLY A 731 -7.86 -0.25 27.82
C GLY A 731 -6.51 0.47 27.84
N LEU A 732 -6.03 0.98 26.70
CA LEU A 732 -4.74 1.65 26.61
C LEU A 732 -4.66 2.89 27.54
N GLY A 733 -5.72 3.67 27.67
CA GLY A 733 -5.77 4.81 28.57
C GLY A 733 -5.53 4.45 30.04
N PHE A 734 -6.10 3.30 30.49
CA PHE A 734 -5.83 2.76 31.82
C PHE A 734 -4.36 2.32 31.97
N ASP A 735 -3.83 1.67 30.93
CA ASP A 735 -2.44 1.21 30.92
C ASP A 735 -1.47 2.39 31.06
N ILE A 736 -1.68 3.48 30.33
CA ILE A 736 -0.90 4.73 30.42
C ILE A 736 -1.01 5.33 31.84
N ALA A 737 -2.21 5.43 32.36
CA ALA A 737 -2.45 6.08 33.66
C ALA A 737 -1.76 5.34 34.81
N TYR A 738 -1.94 4.00 34.92
CA TYR A 738 -1.32 3.27 36.05
C TYR A 738 0.20 3.18 35.90
N GLN A 739 0.73 3.11 34.68
CA GLN A 739 2.17 3.06 34.42
C GLN A 739 2.82 4.40 34.76
N GLY A 740 2.23 5.53 34.33
CA GLY A 740 2.70 6.86 34.70
C GLY A 740 2.71 7.07 36.23
N VAL A 741 1.63 6.69 36.92
CA VAL A 741 1.57 6.74 38.40
C VAL A 741 2.65 5.87 39.04
N LEU A 742 2.85 4.65 38.54
CA LEU A 742 3.87 3.73 39.05
C LEU A 742 5.28 4.34 38.97
N ILE A 743 5.65 4.84 37.78
CA ILE A 743 6.98 5.47 37.59
C ILE A 743 7.12 6.70 38.49
N THR A 744 6.09 7.55 38.57
CA THR A 744 6.05 8.70 39.49
C THR A 744 6.36 8.30 40.92
N VAL A 745 5.67 7.30 41.46
CA VAL A 745 5.86 6.84 42.85
C VAL A 745 7.27 6.32 43.07
N ILE A 746 7.80 5.53 42.15
CA ILE A 746 9.17 4.99 42.21
C ILE A 746 10.19 6.15 42.21
N THR A 747 10.00 7.13 41.34
CA THR A 747 10.90 8.31 41.24
C THR A 747 10.85 9.18 42.48
N LEU A 748 9.67 9.45 43.04
CA LEU A 748 9.52 10.21 44.29
C LEU A 748 10.15 9.47 45.48
N ILE A 749 10.00 8.15 45.55
CA ILE A 749 10.69 7.36 46.59
C ILE A 749 12.20 7.47 46.45
N SER A 750 12.72 7.40 45.23
CA SER A 750 14.16 7.55 44.96
C SER A 750 14.67 8.92 45.35
N TYR A 751 13.93 9.99 45.04
CA TYR A 751 14.25 11.36 45.45
C TYR A 751 14.35 11.47 46.98
N LEU A 752 13.35 10.92 47.70
CA LEU A 752 13.33 10.98 49.19
C LEU A 752 14.50 10.18 49.79
N ILE A 753 14.85 9.03 49.20
CA ILE A 753 15.99 8.27 49.68
C ILE A 753 17.29 9.04 49.47
N GLY A 754 17.51 9.64 48.27
CA GLY A 754 18.68 10.44 47.98
C GLY A 754 18.80 11.64 48.96
N HIS A 755 17.70 12.34 49.17
CA HIS A 755 17.66 13.43 50.14
C HIS A 755 18.00 12.95 51.58
N CYS A 756 17.43 11.84 52.03
CA CYS A 756 17.75 11.26 53.34
C CYS A 756 19.21 10.80 53.45
N MET A 757 19.82 10.35 52.35
CA MET A 757 21.25 10.00 52.34
C MET A 757 22.14 11.24 52.42
N GLU A 758 21.78 12.35 51.79
CA GLU A 758 22.44 13.64 51.84
C GLU A 758 22.41 14.22 53.28
N VAL A 759 21.24 14.21 53.92
CA VAL A 759 21.04 14.83 55.26
C VAL A 759 21.44 13.87 56.39
N GLY A 760 21.42 12.57 56.16
CA GLY A 760 21.77 11.56 57.18
C GLY A 760 20.62 11.16 58.14
N TYR A 761 19.42 11.72 57.98
CA TYR A 761 18.22 11.38 58.73
C TYR A 761 16.95 11.59 57.90
N PHE A 762 15.82 11.10 58.32
CA PHE A 762 14.55 11.25 57.60
C PHE A 762 13.99 12.65 57.84
N GLU A 763 13.96 13.45 56.76
CA GLU A 763 13.32 14.77 56.73
C GLU A 763 12.57 14.92 55.38
N MET A 764 11.51 15.72 55.38
CA MET A 764 10.86 16.09 54.12
C MET A 764 11.65 17.21 53.46
N PRO A 765 12.02 17.00 52.16
CA PRO A 765 12.81 17.99 51.43
C PRO A 765 12.06 19.32 51.29
N ARG A 766 12.81 20.41 51.35
CA ARG A 766 12.34 21.76 51.07
C ARG A 766 13.27 22.43 50.07
N GLY A 767 12.71 22.88 48.90
CA GLY A 767 13.52 23.46 47.86
C GLY A 767 14.24 22.42 47.03
N VAL A 768 15.53 22.58 46.76
CA VAL A 768 16.35 21.68 45.92
C VAL A 768 17.23 20.79 46.80
N SER A 769 17.22 19.48 46.61
CA SER A 769 18.17 18.50 47.12
C SER A 769 18.99 17.96 45.96
N PRO A 770 20.28 18.27 45.86
CA PRO A 770 21.11 17.81 44.74
C PRO A 770 21.20 16.30 44.61
N ASP A 771 21.42 15.55 45.72
CA ASP A 771 21.50 14.09 45.72
C ASP A 771 20.10 13.49 45.42
N GLY A 772 19.03 14.05 46.00
CA GLY A 772 17.66 13.67 45.71
C GLY A 772 17.31 13.82 44.22
N MET A 773 17.68 14.96 43.62
CA MET A 773 17.46 15.25 42.21
C MET A 773 18.25 14.31 41.28
N THR A 774 19.54 14.05 41.61
CA THR A 774 20.40 13.15 40.85
C THR A 774 19.86 11.71 40.88
N MET A 775 19.45 11.22 42.06
CA MET A 775 18.84 9.89 42.18
C MET A 775 17.50 9.77 41.47
N ALA A 776 16.65 10.83 41.53
CA ALA A 776 15.39 10.86 40.82
C ALA A 776 15.59 10.81 39.30
N PHE A 777 16.53 11.59 38.77
CA PHE A 777 16.86 11.55 37.34
C PHE A 777 17.35 10.18 36.89
N LEU A 778 18.30 9.59 37.64
CA LEU A 778 18.80 8.26 37.32
C LEU A 778 17.67 7.21 37.35
N THR A 779 16.85 7.24 38.41
CA THR A 779 15.75 6.26 38.58
C THR A 779 14.70 6.42 37.49
N MET A 780 14.27 7.65 37.16
CA MET A 780 13.28 7.91 36.11
C MET A 780 13.79 7.43 34.75
N SER A 781 15.00 7.84 34.36
CA SER A 781 15.64 7.40 33.12
C SER A 781 15.74 5.87 33.00
N MET A 782 16.12 5.18 34.11
CA MET A 782 16.21 3.71 34.12
C MET A 782 14.84 3.06 34.11
N CYS A 783 13.81 3.63 34.79
CA CYS A 783 12.43 3.16 34.70
C CYS A 783 11.93 3.15 33.26
N GLU A 784 12.17 4.20 32.50
CA GLU A 784 11.72 4.32 31.11
C GLU A 784 12.45 3.33 30.19
N ILE A 785 13.78 3.22 30.35
CA ILE A 785 14.56 2.19 29.64
C ILE A 785 13.99 0.79 29.89
N PHE A 786 13.74 0.41 31.14
CA PHE A 786 13.18 -0.90 31.48
C PHE A 786 11.72 -1.04 31.05
N HIS A 787 10.94 0.04 31.16
CA HIS A 787 9.54 0.05 30.74
C HIS A 787 9.38 -0.16 29.24
N SER A 788 10.33 0.31 28.41
CA SER A 788 10.33 0.06 26.97
C SER A 788 10.26 -1.44 26.62
N PHE A 789 10.89 -2.32 27.42
CA PHE A 789 10.78 -3.76 27.27
C PHE A 789 9.38 -4.28 27.62
N ASN A 790 8.73 -3.71 28.64
CA ASN A 790 7.35 -4.06 28.97
C ASN A 790 6.40 -3.74 27.80
N MET A 791 6.69 -2.66 27.05
CA MET A 791 5.84 -2.19 25.96
C MET A 791 6.02 -2.98 24.64
N ARG A 792 6.93 -3.96 24.56
CA ARG A 792 7.06 -4.86 23.41
C ARG A 792 5.76 -5.64 23.11
N SER A 793 4.95 -5.91 24.09
CA SER A 793 3.59 -6.40 23.95
C SER A 793 2.67 -5.76 25.01
N GLN A 794 1.47 -5.39 24.60
CA GLN A 794 0.48 -4.81 25.53
C GLN A 794 -0.11 -5.85 26.49
N ARG A 795 -0.26 -7.10 26.04
CA ARG A 795 -0.96 -8.15 26.81
C ARG A 795 -0.08 -9.35 27.16
N ARG A 796 0.86 -9.74 26.30
CA ARG A 796 1.75 -10.89 26.53
C ARG A 796 2.87 -10.52 27.50
N SER A 797 3.34 -11.52 28.24
CA SER A 797 4.52 -11.35 29.10
C SER A 797 5.78 -11.18 28.28
N VAL A 798 6.63 -10.23 28.68
CA VAL A 798 7.93 -9.98 28.04
C VAL A 798 8.81 -11.23 28.07
N PHE A 799 8.66 -12.08 29.08
CA PHE A 799 9.44 -13.31 29.27
C PHE A 799 9.00 -14.45 28.32
N THR A 800 7.82 -14.34 27.71
CA THR A 800 7.29 -15.35 26.77
C THR A 800 7.49 -14.96 25.29
N LEU A 801 7.95 -13.76 25.03
CA LEU A 801 8.18 -13.27 23.68
C LEU A 801 9.38 -13.98 23.04
N ARG A 802 9.13 -14.74 21.96
CA ARG A 802 10.17 -15.37 21.15
C ARG A 802 10.77 -14.36 20.17
N GLY A 803 12.03 -14.08 20.30
CA GLY A 803 12.79 -13.18 19.41
C GLY A 803 13.22 -11.89 20.10
N HIS A 804 14.38 -11.40 19.67
CA HIS A 804 14.98 -10.19 20.20
C HIS A 804 14.81 -9.03 19.21
N ASN A 805 14.36 -7.87 19.71
CA ASN A 805 14.45 -6.62 18.98
C ASN A 805 15.84 -6.02 19.18
N ARG A 806 16.73 -6.26 18.22
CA ARG A 806 18.13 -5.78 18.29
C ARG A 806 18.23 -4.27 18.36
N VAL A 807 17.29 -3.56 17.71
CA VAL A 807 17.25 -2.09 17.70
C VAL A 807 16.88 -1.58 19.10
N LEU A 808 15.94 -2.23 19.80
CA LEU A 808 15.57 -1.87 21.15
C LEU A 808 16.74 -2.10 22.14
N TRP A 809 17.48 -3.21 21.98
CA TRP A 809 18.70 -3.44 22.77
C TRP A 809 19.77 -2.39 22.51
N ALA A 810 19.95 -1.97 21.26
CA ALA A 810 20.91 -0.90 20.91
C ALA A 810 20.45 0.46 21.46
N ALA A 811 19.16 0.78 21.39
CA ALA A 811 18.58 1.99 21.94
C ALA A 811 18.76 2.03 23.47
N MET A 812 18.43 0.92 24.17
CA MET A 812 18.64 0.79 25.61
C MET A 812 20.10 1.01 26.00
N LEU A 813 21.04 0.31 25.34
CA LEU A 813 22.46 0.45 25.64
C LEU A 813 22.96 1.88 25.38
N GLY A 814 22.50 2.49 24.27
CA GLY A 814 22.82 3.88 23.94
C GLY A 814 22.30 4.86 25.00
N SER A 815 21.03 4.73 25.40
CA SER A 815 20.45 5.57 26.45
C SER A 815 21.14 5.36 27.81
N LEU A 816 21.44 4.12 28.18
CA LEU A 816 22.17 3.81 29.40
C LEU A 816 23.58 4.46 29.42
N VAL A 817 24.33 4.35 28.33
CA VAL A 817 25.65 4.95 28.21
C VAL A 817 25.57 6.47 28.30
N LEU A 818 24.65 7.09 27.58
CA LEU A 818 24.47 8.56 27.60
C LEU A 818 24.04 9.06 28.99
N THR A 819 23.11 8.38 29.65
CA THR A 819 22.69 8.73 31.02
C THR A 819 23.86 8.60 32.00
N THR A 820 24.65 7.53 31.89
CA THR A 820 25.85 7.34 32.73
C THR A 820 26.90 8.43 32.47
N VAL A 821 27.14 8.80 31.21
CA VAL A 821 28.06 9.88 30.84
C VAL A 821 27.65 11.21 31.45
N VAL A 822 26.36 11.56 31.43
CA VAL A 822 25.85 12.79 31.99
C VAL A 822 26.00 12.84 33.52
N LEU A 823 25.89 11.70 34.19
CA LEU A 823 26.01 11.61 35.64
C LEU A 823 27.47 11.51 36.15
N GLU A 824 28.34 10.80 35.42
CA GLU A 824 29.68 10.43 35.92
C GLU A 824 30.81 11.30 35.36
N VAL A 825 30.60 12.03 34.26
CA VAL A 825 31.62 12.93 33.71
C VAL A 825 31.55 14.29 34.42
N PRO A 826 32.54 14.64 35.28
CA PRO A 826 32.40 15.75 36.21
C PRO A 826 32.03 17.12 35.57
N PRO A 827 32.60 17.55 34.45
CA PRO A 827 32.20 18.82 33.84
C PRO A 827 30.78 18.80 33.29
N ILE A 828 30.30 17.63 32.86
CA ILE A 828 28.92 17.46 32.33
C ILE A 828 27.94 17.39 33.49
N ALA A 829 28.24 16.56 34.51
CA ALA A 829 27.40 16.42 35.70
C ALA A 829 27.22 17.77 36.40
N ALA A 830 28.28 18.53 36.59
CA ALA A 830 28.20 19.89 37.16
C ALA A 830 27.36 20.86 36.33
N ALA A 831 27.45 20.73 34.99
CA ALA A 831 26.63 21.54 34.07
C ALA A 831 25.14 21.23 34.16
N PHE A 832 24.76 19.98 34.44
CA PHE A 832 23.40 19.55 34.71
C PHE A 832 22.97 19.76 36.17
N GLY A 833 23.88 20.23 37.07
CA GLY A 833 23.60 20.42 38.50
C GLY A 833 23.50 19.09 39.27
N PHE A 834 24.13 18.02 38.75
CA PHE A 834 24.17 16.74 39.42
C PHE A 834 25.37 16.60 40.38
N THR A 835 25.15 15.86 41.44
CA THR A 835 26.18 15.43 42.37
C THR A 835 26.76 14.08 41.97
N PRO A 836 28.03 13.79 42.33
CA PRO A 836 28.61 12.47 42.09
C PRO A 836 27.81 11.35 42.77
N VAL A 837 27.44 10.32 42.03
CA VAL A 837 26.61 9.20 42.54
C VAL A 837 27.53 8.08 43.06
N GLY A 838 27.33 7.68 44.31
CA GLY A 838 28.03 6.53 44.88
C GLY A 838 27.46 5.19 44.43
N TRP A 839 28.24 4.10 44.53
CA TRP A 839 27.78 2.79 44.13
C TRP A 839 26.52 2.29 44.85
N ALA A 840 26.32 2.72 46.11
CA ALA A 840 25.12 2.37 46.88
C ALA A 840 23.89 3.08 46.33
N GLU A 841 23.99 4.37 46.02
CA GLU A 841 22.94 5.22 45.45
C GLU A 841 22.54 4.70 44.06
N TYR A 842 23.53 4.43 43.21
CA TYR A 842 23.32 3.84 41.89
C TYR A 842 22.61 2.47 41.98
N GLY A 843 23.05 1.63 42.91
CA GLY A 843 22.41 0.32 43.15
C GLY A 843 20.98 0.43 43.63
N ILE A 844 20.67 1.38 44.52
CA ILE A 844 19.30 1.65 45.00
C ILE A 844 18.41 2.17 43.86
N ALA A 845 18.89 3.14 43.11
CA ALA A 845 18.17 3.69 41.98
C ALA A 845 17.84 2.61 40.93
N LEU A 846 18.81 1.77 40.60
CA LEU A 846 18.63 0.66 39.67
C LEU A 846 17.64 -0.39 40.22
N ALA A 847 17.74 -0.75 41.50
CA ALA A 847 16.82 -1.71 42.15
C ALA A 847 15.36 -1.21 42.15
N LEU A 848 15.16 0.10 42.39
CA LEU A 848 13.87 0.73 42.32
C LEU A 848 13.33 0.73 40.88
N ALA A 849 14.15 1.10 39.90
CA ALA A 849 13.76 1.15 38.51
C ALA A 849 13.35 -0.22 37.95
N VAL A 850 14.04 -1.30 38.35
CA VAL A 850 13.70 -2.67 37.91
C VAL A 850 12.31 -3.09 38.37
N LEU A 851 11.76 -2.50 39.47
CA LEU A 851 10.40 -2.85 39.96
C LEU A 851 9.30 -2.54 38.94
N VAL A 852 9.54 -1.68 37.95
CA VAL A 852 8.57 -1.41 36.89
C VAL A 852 8.24 -2.69 36.10
N ILE A 853 9.19 -3.61 35.93
CA ILE A 853 8.99 -4.85 35.18
C ILE A 853 7.99 -5.79 35.90
N PRO A 854 8.24 -6.28 37.13
CA PRO A 854 7.33 -7.22 37.78
C PRO A 854 5.96 -6.62 38.08
N VAL A 855 5.84 -5.35 38.35
CA VAL A 855 4.53 -4.71 38.60
C VAL A 855 3.70 -4.68 37.31
N VAL A 856 4.27 -4.26 36.20
CA VAL A 856 3.57 -4.26 34.91
C VAL A 856 3.23 -5.69 34.47
N GLU A 857 4.12 -6.65 34.66
CA GLU A 857 3.86 -8.07 34.36
C GLU A 857 2.72 -8.66 35.22
N LEU A 858 2.64 -8.27 36.50
CA LEU A 858 1.53 -8.67 37.36
C LEU A 858 0.19 -8.11 36.84
N VAL A 859 0.15 -6.84 36.45
CA VAL A 859 -1.07 -6.22 35.88
C VAL A 859 -1.46 -6.93 34.58
N LYS A 860 -0.52 -7.17 33.66
CA LYS A 860 -0.77 -7.94 32.43
C LYS A 860 -1.29 -9.35 32.73
N PHE A 861 -0.76 -10.01 33.73
CA PHE A 861 -1.24 -11.33 34.17
C PHE A 861 -2.71 -11.27 34.64
N ILE A 862 -3.07 -10.27 35.44
CA ILE A 862 -4.46 -10.06 35.91
C ILE A 862 -5.38 -9.74 34.72
N GLN A 863 -4.95 -8.89 33.81
CA GLN A 863 -5.72 -8.53 32.60
C GLN A 863 -5.97 -9.75 31.71
N ARG A 864 -4.97 -10.62 31.50
CA ARG A 864 -5.14 -11.88 30.75
C ARG A 864 -6.11 -12.88 31.38
N ARG A 865 -6.29 -12.86 32.69
CA ARG A 865 -7.25 -13.71 33.37
C ARG A 865 -8.69 -13.20 33.33
N ARG A 866 -8.86 -11.90 33.04
CA ARG A 866 -10.17 -11.24 32.94
C ARG A 866 -10.69 -11.18 31.50
N ALA A 867 -9.80 -11.23 30.51
CA ALA A 867 -10.13 -11.34 29.08
C ALA A 867 -10.37 -12.81 28.68
#